data_c4936245869e3eb549228de12896e12d
#
_entry.id   c4936245869e3eb549228de12896e12d
#
_cell.length_a   1.000
_cell.length_b   1.000
_cell.length_c   1.000
_cell.angle_alpha   90.00
_cell.angle_beta   90.00
_cell.angle_gamma   90.00
#
_symmetry.space_group_name_H-M   'P 1'
#
loop_
_entity.id
_entity.type
_entity.pdbx_description
1 polymer ?
#
loop_
_entity_poly.entity_id
_entity_poly.type
_entity_poly.pdbx_seq_one_letter_code
_entity_poly.pdbx_strand_id
1 'polypeptide(L)'
;MEDILDNLNESQRTAVEWCDGPQLVIAGAGSGKTRVLTYKIAYLLRKGLAPWNILALTFTNKAAREMKERIANLVGTDRARGLHMGTFHSVFSHILRVEAEAIGYQSSFTIYDQSDSRSLVKNIIKEIDLDDKVYKPASVADRISMAKNHLVLPQTYAMSAWAKDDAIRRQPSISAIYNRYCERCRQSNAMDFDDLLVNTFMLFDANEEVLQKYIDRFQYVLVDEYQDTNYVQQAIVSQLTKSTGRICVVGDDAQSIYGFRGANIDNILNFQQEYPNTRLFKLERNYRSTQNIVDAANSLIRHNQRQIPKTVYSKNDEGEHLVLKPAYSDKEEAIIVCNDIRRIRKTENGRYCDFAILYRTNSQSRAFEEQMLKDNIPYRIYGGLSFYQRKEIKDVTAYYRVVVNPDDEEALRRIINYPARGIGDTTLRKIIDVANHDGVSLWSVISQPHLHPIPVGKSTLTRLDAFCQLIEGWRVRMAAEDAYEIGHAIIMESGISKEIYASKNPDDVARQENLEEFLGSLKDFVENHREEGLVEQMSLADYLQDVALLTDLDSEQGDEDDRVALMTVHSAKGLEFPTVFVVGLEENIFPSPMSAGSTRELEEERRLLYVAITRAERHCILTCAQNRWRYGKLEYDTPSRFIKDIDTRFLRVESGRQDYGRAESLSGSRTKSVYGNSFSGQSSRSGSSWQQNPHPVASQFKADPKPRIVAPRQPESSVDPLSPSFRQQLQNAGGSRFKPVNRVVSSNSASSATTALKEGNVIEHQRFGVGTVLRIDGSGENAKATVEFRNTGTKQLLLKFAKFKIVQ
;
A
#
# COMPACT_ATOMS: atom_id res chain seq x y z
N MET A 1 40.95 -22.03 -19.07
CA MET A 1 39.51 -21.72 -18.84
C MET A 1 39.44 -21.15 -17.46
N GLU A 2 39.09 -19.87 -17.33
CA GLU A 2 38.84 -19.21 -16.03
C GLU A 2 37.80 -20.00 -15.25
N ASP A 3 38.07 -20.25 -13.97
CA ASP A 3 37.08 -20.87 -13.11
C ASP A 3 35.94 -19.89 -12.90
N ILE A 4 34.68 -20.29 -13.22
CA ILE A 4 33.52 -19.45 -13.00
C ILE A 4 33.43 -18.95 -11.56
N LEU A 5 34.06 -19.67 -10.62
CA LEU A 5 34.00 -19.36 -9.20
C LEU A 5 34.95 -18.21 -8.80
N ASP A 6 35.91 -17.83 -9.66
CA ASP A 6 36.84 -16.74 -9.35
C ASP A 6 36.18 -15.37 -9.21
N ASN A 7 34.97 -15.23 -9.79
CA ASN A 7 34.15 -14.03 -9.66
C ASN A 7 33.32 -13.96 -8.35
N LEU A 8 33.41 -14.95 -7.47
CA LEU A 8 32.67 -15.04 -6.21
C LEU A 8 33.59 -14.71 -5.02
N ASN A 9 32.99 -14.05 -4.01
CA ASN A 9 33.70 -13.96 -2.73
C ASN A 9 33.69 -15.33 -2.01
N GLU A 10 34.49 -15.46 -0.96
CA GLU A 10 34.68 -16.72 -0.24
C GLU A 10 33.36 -17.30 0.27
N SER A 11 32.49 -16.50 0.89
CA SER A 11 31.18 -16.95 1.40
C SER A 11 30.25 -17.40 0.27
N GLN A 12 30.22 -16.66 -0.85
CA GLN A 12 29.43 -17.02 -2.03
C GLN A 12 29.98 -18.31 -2.66
N ARG A 13 31.33 -18.41 -2.81
CA ARG A 13 32.02 -19.58 -3.38
C ARG A 13 31.72 -20.83 -2.56
N THR A 14 31.86 -20.76 -1.24
CA THR A 14 31.59 -21.89 -0.34
C THR A 14 30.13 -22.34 -0.42
N ALA A 15 29.18 -21.40 -0.53
CA ALA A 15 27.75 -21.71 -0.70
C ALA A 15 27.47 -22.36 -2.06
N VAL A 16 28.16 -21.96 -3.13
CA VAL A 16 28.02 -22.52 -4.48
C VAL A 16 28.62 -23.93 -4.56
N GLU A 17 29.79 -24.16 -3.99
CA GLU A 17 30.48 -25.45 -4.08
C GLU A 17 29.82 -26.57 -3.28
N TRP A 18 29.17 -26.27 -2.16
CA TRP A 18 28.54 -27.24 -1.31
C TRP A 18 27.23 -27.78 -1.90
N CYS A 19 27.13 -29.09 -2.13
CA CYS A 19 25.99 -29.75 -2.77
C CYS A 19 25.43 -30.96 -2.02
N ASP A 20 25.99 -31.28 -0.84
CA ASP A 20 25.80 -32.59 -0.17
C ASP A 20 24.70 -32.53 0.91
N GLY A 21 23.51 -32.02 0.62
CA GLY A 21 22.38 -32.01 1.53
C GLY A 21 21.61 -30.69 1.49
N PRO A 22 20.65 -30.50 2.42
CA PRO A 22 19.81 -29.29 2.47
C PRO A 22 20.66 -28.06 2.80
N GLN A 23 20.43 -26.99 2.06
CA GLN A 23 21.18 -25.76 2.16
C GLN A 23 20.26 -24.56 2.37
N LEU A 24 20.53 -23.79 3.41
CA LEU A 24 19.90 -22.50 3.68
C LEU A 24 20.92 -21.38 3.50
N VAL A 25 20.70 -20.50 2.54
CA VAL A 25 21.53 -19.32 2.29
C VAL A 25 20.77 -18.09 2.75
N ILE A 26 21.17 -17.53 3.88
CA ILE A 26 20.65 -16.26 4.39
C ILE A 26 21.48 -15.14 3.83
N ALA A 27 20.86 -14.28 3.05
CA ALA A 27 21.53 -13.30 2.24
C ALA A 27 20.95 -11.90 2.46
N GLY A 28 21.68 -11.03 3.10
CA GLY A 28 21.26 -9.64 3.33
C GLY A 28 20.91 -8.90 2.03
N ALA A 29 20.26 -7.75 2.17
CA ALA A 29 19.97 -6.88 1.03
C ALA A 29 21.26 -6.56 0.26
N GLY A 30 21.23 -6.60 -1.08
CA GLY A 30 22.40 -6.28 -1.92
C GLY A 30 23.59 -7.23 -1.82
N SER A 31 23.44 -8.42 -1.19
CA SER A 31 24.54 -9.38 -1.00
C SER A 31 24.79 -10.34 -2.18
N GLY A 32 24.00 -10.24 -3.24
CA GLY A 32 24.12 -11.08 -4.43
C GLY A 32 23.41 -12.43 -4.33
N LYS A 33 22.23 -12.52 -3.71
CA LYS A 33 21.34 -13.69 -3.67
C LYS A 33 21.22 -14.38 -5.03
N THR A 34 20.73 -13.66 -6.02
CA THR A 34 20.56 -14.16 -7.39
C THR A 34 21.87 -14.62 -8.02
N ARG A 35 23.01 -13.98 -7.68
CA ARG A 35 24.32 -14.38 -8.15
C ARG A 35 24.70 -15.76 -7.63
N VAL A 36 24.51 -16.03 -6.34
CA VAL A 36 24.78 -17.36 -5.77
C VAL A 36 23.91 -18.43 -6.43
N LEU A 37 22.63 -18.20 -6.65
CA LEU A 37 21.74 -19.15 -7.33
C LEU A 37 22.17 -19.41 -8.78
N THR A 38 22.45 -18.39 -9.56
CA THR A 38 22.86 -18.53 -10.96
C THR A 38 24.19 -19.28 -11.08
N TYR A 39 25.17 -18.96 -10.22
CA TYR A 39 26.45 -19.65 -10.18
C TYR A 39 26.36 -21.09 -9.66
N LYS A 40 25.43 -21.34 -8.71
CA LYS A 40 25.11 -22.68 -8.22
C LYS A 40 24.56 -23.57 -9.33
N ILE A 41 23.61 -23.06 -10.12
CA ILE A 41 23.08 -23.79 -11.28
C ILE A 41 24.20 -24.05 -12.30
N ALA A 42 25.00 -23.06 -12.63
CA ALA A 42 26.14 -23.23 -13.53
C ALA A 42 27.14 -24.27 -13.02
N TYR A 43 27.40 -24.30 -11.72
CA TYR A 43 28.28 -25.27 -11.08
C TYR A 43 27.72 -26.69 -11.13
N LEU A 44 26.41 -26.87 -10.84
CA LEU A 44 25.75 -28.16 -10.94
C LEU A 44 25.78 -28.72 -12.37
N LEU A 45 25.53 -27.87 -13.37
CA LEU A 45 25.64 -28.24 -14.79
C LEU A 45 27.06 -28.65 -15.18
N ARG A 46 28.08 -28.00 -14.63
CA ARG A 46 29.49 -28.40 -14.83
C ARG A 46 29.86 -29.70 -14.12
N LYS A 47 29.23 -29.97 -12.96
CA LYS A 47 29.38 -31.25 -12.23
C LYS A 47 28.71 -32.43 -12.95
N GLY A 48 28.01 -32.20 -14.05
CA GLY A 48 27.43 -33.26 -14.89
C GLY A 48 25.93 -33.49 -14.67
N LEU A 49 25.25 -32.66 -13.86
CA LEU A 49 23.81 -32.71 -13.82
C LEU A 49 23.23 -32.23 -15.16
N ALA A 50 22.28 -32.96 -15.69
CA ALA A 50 21.57 -32.55 -16.89
C ALA A 50 20.66 -31.35 -16.59
N PRO A 51 20.48 -30.42 -17.53
CA PRO A 51 19.63 -29.23 -17.30
C PRO A 51 18.22 -29.56 -16.82
N TRP A 52 17.62 -30.61 -17.35
CA TRP A 52 16.26 -31.06 -16.95
C TRP A 52 16.18 -31.71 -15.58
N ASN A 53 17.32 -31.96 -14.92
CA ASN A 53 17.38 -32.46 -13.55
C ASN A 53 17.43 -31.32 -12.50
N ILE A 54 17.45 -30.07 -12.94
CA ILE A 54 17.50 -28.91 -12.07
C ILE A 54 16.18 -28.17 -12.13
N LEU A 55 15.53 -28.01 -10.98
CA LEU A 55 14.35 -27.19 -10.78
C LEU A 55 14.73 -25.90 -10.05
N ALA A 56 14.49 -24.72 -10.68
CA ALA A 56 14.73 -23.42 -10.07
C ALA A 56 13.42 -22.61 -9.98
N LEU A 57 12.98 -22.32 -8.77
CA LEU A 57 11.74 -21.62 -8.47
C LEU A 57 12.04 -20.20 -7.99
N THR A 58 11.29 -19.24 -8.50
CA THR A 58 11.37 -17.83 -8.10
C THR A 58 9.98 -17.22 -7.96
N PHE A 59 9.90 -15.98 -7.47
CA PHE A 59 8.63 -15.33 -7.17
C PHE A 59 8.01 -14.60 -8.38
N THR A 60 8.84 -14.06 -9.30
CA THR A 60 8.35 -13.28 -10.45
C THR A 60 8.89 -13.79 -11.78
N ASN A 61 8.07 -13.65 -12.84
CA ASN A 61 8.48 -14.01 -14.19
C ASN A 61 9.67 -13.15 -14.69
N LYS A 62 9.78 -11.90 -14.22
CA LYS A 62 10.94 -11.04 -14.53
C LYS A 62 12.21 -11.63 -13.95
N ALA A 63 12.21 -11.99 -12.66
CA ALA A 63 13.36 -12.62 -12.00
C ALA A 63 13.76 -13.94 -12.69
N ALA A 64 12.78 -14.78 -13.05
CA ALA A 64 13.05 -16.02 -13.80
C ALA A 64 13.73 -15.76 -15.13
N ARG A 65 13.32 -14.75 -15.88
CA ARG A 65 13.92 -14.37 -17.16
C ARG A 65 15.35 -13.87 -16.99
N GLU A 66 15.56 -12.92 -16.09
CA GLU A 66 16.90 -12.39 -15.80
C GLU A 66 17.89 -13.48 -15.33
N MET A 67 17.43 -14.39 -14.46
CA MET A 67 18.25 -15.52 -14.01
C MET A 67 18.63 -16.42 -15.19
N LYS A 68 17.66 -16.73 -16.07
CA LYS A 68 17.91 -17.58 -17.24
C LYS A 68 18.90 -16.96 -18.21
N GLU A 69 18.83 -15.66 -18.44
CA GLU A 69 19.78 -14.90 -19.25
C GLU A 69 21.19 -14.93 -18.62
N ARG A 70 21.29 -14.69 -17.31
CA ARG A 70 22.59 -14.75 -16.59
C ARG A 70 23.21 -16.14 -16.64
N ILE A 71 22.41 -17.19 -16.52
CA ILE A 71 22.87 -18.59 -16.63
C ILE A 71 23.32 -18.88 -18.07
N ALA A 72 22.57 -18.43 -19.07
CA ALA A 72 22.94 -18.59 -20.48
C ALA A 72 24.30 -17.96 -20.78
N ASN A 73 24.61 -16.80 -20.18
CA ASN A 73 25.89 -16.13 -20.30
C ASN A 73 27.03 -16.92 -19.63
N LEU A 74 26.77 -17.73 -18.60
CA LEU A 74 27.79 -18.51 -17.89
C LEU A 74 28.07 -19.89 -18.52
N VAL A 75 27.04 -20.55 -19.07
CA VAL A 75 27.15 -21.96 -19.51
C VAL A 75 26.75 -22.19 -20.96
N GLY A 76 26.31 -21.16 -21.66
CA GLY A 76 25.82 -21.20 -23.03
C GLY A 76 24.29 -21.40 -23.13
N THR A 77 23.70 -20.83 -24.19
CA THR A 77 22.26 -20.76 -24.42
C THR A 77 21.61 -22.15 -24.52
N ASP A 78 22.29 -23.11 -25.17
CA ASP A 78 21.76 -24.45 -25.39
C ASP A 78 21.58 -25.23 -24.06
N ARG A 79 22.54 -25.12 -23.15
CA ARG A 79 22.44 -25.73 -21.83
C ARG A 79 21.37 -25.05 -20.95
N ALA A 80 21.22 -23.73 -21.06
CA ALA A 80 20.24 -22.99 -20.30
C ALA A 80 18.79 -23.26 -20.74
N ARG A 81 18.56 -23.64 -22.01
CA ARG A 81 17.22 -23.95 -22.54
C ARG A 81 16.52 -25.12 -21.86
N GLY A 82 17.27 -26.13 -21.44
CA GLY A 82 16.74 -27.36 -20.82
C GLY A 82 16.41 -27.23 -19.33
N LEU A 83 16.71 -26.10 -18.69
CA LEU A 83 16.44 -25.86 -17.28
C LEU A 83 14.95 -25.72 -17.00
N HIS A 84 14.45 -26.39 -15.97
CA HIS A 84 13.13 -26.13 -15.41
C HIS A 84 13.20 -24.93 -14.47
N MET A 85 12.93 -23.75 -15.02
CA MET A 85 13.01 -22.50 -14.29
C MET A 85 11.80 -21.63 -14.55
N GLY A 86 11.17 -21.16 -13.47
CA GLY A 86 9.99 -20.32 -13.56
C GLY A 86 9.44 -19.92 -12.18
N THR A 87 8.28 -19.28 -12.19
CA THR A 87 7.51 -19.09 -10.95
C THR A 87 6.86 -20.42 -10.52
N PHE A 88 6.52 -20.54 -9.23
CA PHE A 88 5.80 -21.68 -8.72
C PHE A 88 4.57 -22.01 -9.59
N HIS A 89 3.73 -21.03 -9.84
CA HIS A 89 2.51 -21.22 -10.65
C HIS A 89 2.80 -21.68 -12.07
N SER A 90 3.82 -21.12 -12.75
CA SER A 90 4.13 -21.50 -14.13
C SER A 90 4.66 -22.93 -14.24
N VAL A 91 5.52 -23.35 -13.32
CA VAL A 91 6.09 -24.70 -13.31
C VAL A 91 5.00 -25.72 -12.96
N PHE A 92 4.24 -25.48 -11.90
CA PHE A 92 3.25 -26.44 -11.43
C PHE A 92 2.01 -26.51 -12.33
N SER A 93 1.62 -25.39 -12.98
CA SER A 93 0.56 -25.48 -14.00
C SER A 93 0.98 -26.36 -15.19
N HIS A 94 2.27 -26.36 -15.56
CA HIS A 94 2.78 -27.25 -16.60
C HIS A 94 2.73 -28.72 -16.15
N ILE A 95 3.13 -29.02 -14.92
CA ILE A 95 3.02 -30.37 -14.35
C ILE A 95 1.55 -30.83 -14.34
N LEU A 96 0.65 -29.98 -13.86
CA LEU A 96 -0.79 -30.29 -13.83
C LEU A 96 -1.36 -30.54 -15.21
N ARG A 97 -0.90 -29.86 -16.27
CA ARG A 97 -1.34 -30.16 -17.64
C ARG A 97 -0.90 -31.55 -18.13
N VAL A 98 0.29 -31.97 -17.72
CA VAL A 98 0.81 -33.31 -18.07
C VAL A 98 0.06 -34.41 -17.30
N GLU A 99 -0.27 -34.17 -16.04
CA GLU A 99 -0.86 -35.18 -15.13
C GLU A 99 -2.35 -34.91 -14.86
N ALA A 100 -3.02 -34.13 -15.70
CA ALA A 100 -4.38 -33.63 -15.45
C ALA A 100 -5.39 -34.75 -15.17
N GLU A 101 -5.30 -35.86 -15.89
CA GLU A 101 -6.20 -37.02 -15.75
C GLU A 101 -6.12 -37.66 -14.35
N ALA A 102 -4.94 -37.66 -13.73
CA ALA A 102 -4.73 -38.23 -12.41
C ALA A 102 -5.48 -37.49 -11.29
N ILE A 103 -5.90 -36.25 -11.55
CA ILE A 103 -6.70 -35.43 -10.62
C ILE A 103 -8.12 -35.15 -11.14
N GLY A 104 -8.54 -35.83 -12.21
CA GLY A 104 -9.89 -35.71 -12.77
C GLY A 104 -10.15 -34.40 -13.54
N TYR A 105 -9.11 -33.80 -14.12
CA TYR A 105 -9.19 -32.66 -15.04
C TYR A 105 -8.73 -33.06 -16.45
N GLN A 106 -9.13 -32.29 -17.43
CA GLN A 106 -8.56 -32.36 -18.78
C GLN A 106 -7.32 -31.48 -18.88
N SER A 107 -6.34 -31.82 -19.71
CA SER A 107 -5.13 -31.06 -19.93
C SER A 107 -5.39 -29.61 -20.43
N SER A 108 -6.56 -29.39 -21.05
CA SER A 108 -7.03 -28.11 -21.55
C SER A 108 -7.72 -27.22 -20.51
N PHE A 109 -7.57 -27.49 -19.21
CA PHE A 109 -8.24 -26.71 -18.17
C PHE A 109 -7.95 -25.21 -18.29
N THR A 110 -8.96 -24.40 -17.99
CA THR A 110 -8.88 -22.93 -17.97
C THR A 110 -8.31 -22.46 -16.62
N ILE A 111 -7.48 -21.42 -16.65
CA ILE A 111 -7.02 -20.76 -15.43
C ILE A 111 -7.87 -19.50 -15.23
N TYR A 112 -8.65 -19.48 -14.15
CA TYR A 112 -9.48 -18.33 -13.79
C TYR A 112 -8.64 -17.24 -13.13
N ASP A 113 -8.86 -16.02 -13.58
CA ASP A 113 -8.32 -14.83 -12.91
C ASP A 113 -9.17 -14.43 -11.69
N GLN A 114 -8.77 -13.35 -11.01
CA GLN A 114 -9.48 -12.86 -9.83
C GLN A 114 -10.90 -12.37 -10.18
N SER A 115 -11.11 -11.84 -11.40
CA SER A 115 -12.41 -11.38 -11.87
C SER A 115 -13.35 -12.55 -12.11
N ASP A 116 -12.86 -13.62 -12.76
CA ASP A 116 -13.59 -14.85 -13.00
C ASP A 116 -14.00 -15.51 -11.69
N SER A 117 -13.05 -15.64 -10.75
CA SER A 117 -13.26 -16.21 -9.42
C SER A 117 -14.33 -15.43 -8.64
N ARG A 118 -14.25 -14.10 -8.60
CA ARG A 118 -15.26 -13.25 -7.94
C ARG A 118 -16.64 -13.37 -8.60
N SER A 119 -16.68 -13.45 -9.92
CA SER A 119 -17.92 -13.65 -10.68
C SER A 119 -18.56 -14.98 -10.37
N LEU A 120 -17.79 -16.05 -10.31
CA LEU A 120 -18.28 -17.39 -9.95
C LEU A 120 -18.82 -17.39 -8.51
N VAL A 121 -18.09 -16.84 -7.55
CA VAL A 121 -18.55 -16.71 -6.14
C VAL A 121 -19.85 -15.93 -6.06
N LYS A 122 -19.99 -14.81 -6.81
CA LYS A 122 -21.22 -14.03 -6.89
C LYS A 122 -22.41 -14.85 -7.41
N ASN A 123 -22.17 -15.68 -8.41
CA ASN A 123 -23.22 -16.55 -8.97
C ASN A 123 -23.63 -17.63 -7.97
N ILE A 124 -22.67 -18.22 -7.23
CA ILE A 124 -22.94 -19.23 -6.20
C ILE A 124 -23.75 -18.62 -5.03
N ILE A 125 -23.40 -17.43 -4.55
CA ILE A 125 -24.12 -16.73 -3.50
C ILE A 125 -25.61 -16.57 -3.87
N LYS A 126 -25.89 -16.23 -5.14
CA LYS A 126 -27.26 -16.15 -5.66
C LYS A 126 -27.93 -17.52 -5.81
N GLU A 127 -27.18 -18.51 -6.26
CA GLU A 127 -27.67 -19.90 -6.46
C GLU A 127 -28.16 -20.52 -5.16
N ILE A 128 -27.49 -20.24 -4.04
CA ILE A 128 -27.85 -20.76 -2.71
C ILE A 128 -28.69 -19.77 -1.87
N ASP A 129 -29.28 -18.78 -2.53
CA ASP A 129 -30.19 -17.76 -1.98
C ASP A 129 -29.64 -17.00 -0.76
N LEU A 130 -28.36 -16.60 -0.80
CA LEU A 130 -27.72 -15.81 0.22
C LEU A 130 -27.68 -14.32 -0.16
N ASP A 131 -27.76 -13.45 0.88
CA ASP A 131 -27.66 -11.99 0.71
C ASP A 131 -26.23 -11.56 0.35
N ASP A 132 -26.04 -10.98 -0.85
CA ASP A 132 -24.76 -10.51 -1.34
C ASP A 132 -24.21 -9.28 -0.56
N LYS A 133 -25.03 -8.62 0.25
CA LYS A 133 -24.57 -7.59 1.19
C LYS A 133 -23.89 -8.16 2.42
N VAL A 134 -24.32 -9.36 2.85
CA VAL A 134 -23.70 -10.10 3.96
C VAL A 134 -22.49 -10.88 3.45
N TYR A 135 -22.68 -11.64 2.36
CA TYR A 135 -21.64 -12.43 1.72
C TYR A 135 -21.09 -11.68 0.50
N LYS A 136 -20.23 -10.69 0.73
CA LYS A 136 -19.65 -9.91 -0.37
C LYS A 136 -18.75 -10.79 -1.23
N PRO A 137 -18.98 -10.89 -2.55
CA PRO A 137 -18.26 -11.85 -3.40
C PRO A 137 -16.73 -11.73 -3.34
N ALA A 138 -16.20 -10.51 -3.29
CA ALA A 138 -14.76 -10.28 -3.17
C ALA A 138 -14.22 -10.80 -1.83
N SER A 139 -14.85 -10.45 -0.71
CA SER A 139 -14.43 -10.89 0.62
C SER A 139 -14.52 -12.40 0.82
N VAL A 140 -15.54 -13.04 0.22
CA VAL A 140 -15.68 -14.49 0.24
C VAL A 140 -14.60 -15.17 -0.63
N ALA A 141 -14.31 -14.62 -1.81
CA ALA A 141 -13.24 -15.11 -2.68
C ALA A 141 -11.86 -15.00 -1.99
N ASP A 142 -11.56 -13.85 -1.36
CA ASP A 142 -10.32 -13.66 -0.61
C ASP A 142 -10.22 -14.64 0.58
N ARG A 143 -11.34 -14.92 1.26
CA ARG A 143 -11.40 -15.91 2.35
C ARG A 143 -11.10 -17.32 1.86
N ILE A 144 -11.66 -17.72 0.70
CA ILE A 144 -11.39 -19.00 0.04
C ILE A 144 -9.92 -19.10 -0.37
N SER A 145 -9.38 -18.06 -0.99
CA SER A 145 -7.97 -17.96 -1.37
C SER A 145 -7.04 -18.17 -0.16
N MET A 146 -7.29 -17.45 0.92
CA MET A 146 -6.51 -17.60 2.15
C MET A 146 -6.61 -19.02 2.73
N ALA A 147 -7.78 -19.67 2.70
CA ALA A 147 -7.95 -21.05 3.15
C ALA A 147 -7.12 -22.01 2.28
N LYS A 148 -7.17 -21.87 0.95
CA LYS A 148 -6.35 -22.62 0.00
C LYS A 148 -4.86 -22.48 0.30
N ASN A 149 -4.39 -21.26 0.50
CA ASN A 149 -2.99 -20.96 0.82
C ASN A 149 -2.49 -21.56 2.14
N HIS A 150 -3.42 -21.96 3.02
CA HIS A 150 -3.11 -22.66 4.27
C HIS A 150 -3.46 -24.16 4.22
N LEU A 151 -3.76 -24.73 3.04
CA LEU A 151 -4.21 -26.12 2.85
C LEU A 151 -5.44 -26.49 3.69
N VAL A 152 -6.31 -25.52 3.99
CA VAL A 152 -7.62 -25.79 4.58
C VAL A 152 -8.59 -26.11 3.45
N LEU A 153 -8.70 -27.42 3.15
CA LEU A 153 -9.50 -27.91 2.04
C LEU A 153 -11.01 -27.79 2.31
N PRO A 154 -11.87 -27.77 1.28
CA PRO A 154 -13.33 -27.66 1.44
C PRO A 154 -13.90 -28.65 2.43
N GLN A 155 -13.44 -29.91 2.40
CA GLN A 155 -13.93 -31.02 3.25
C GLN A 155 -13.61 -30.78 4.74
N THR A 156 -12.51 -30.14 5.06
CA THR A 156 -12.06 -29.89 6.44
C THR A 156 -12.44 -28.50 6.93
N TYR A 157 -12.85 -27.60 6.04
CA TYR A 157 -13.13 -26.20 6.37
C TYR A 157 -14.20 -26.04 7.44
N ALA A 158 -15.32 -26.81 7.34
CA ALA A 158 -16.44 -26.72 8.28
C ALA A 158 -16.05 -27.04 9.74
N MET A 159 -15.01 -27.87 9.94
CA MET A 159 -14.50 -28.26 11.27
C MET A 159 -13.32 -27.40 11.73
N SER A 160 -12.85 -26.50 10.90
CA SER A 160 -11.67 -25.67 11.16
C SER A 160 -11.97 -24.48 12.09
N ALA A 161 -10.90 -23.87 12.60
CA ALA A 161 -10.99 -22.58 13.29
C ALA A 161 -11.54 -21.46 12.40
N TRP A 162 -11.35 -21.58 11.07
CA TRP A 162 -11.84 -20.64 10.07
C TRP A 162 -13.36 -20.57 10.05
N ALA A 163 -14.05 -21.72 10.04
CA ALA A 163 -15.52 -21.77 10.07
C ALA A 163 -16.10 -21.19 11.38
N LYS A 164 -15.40 -21.37 12.51
CA LYS A 164 -15.80 -20.77 13.79
C LYS A 164 -15.68 -19.23 13.75
N ASP A 165 -14.61 -18.71 13.18
CA ASP A 165 -14.42 -17.28 12.99
C ASP A 165 -15.49 -16.69 12.05
N ASP A 166 -15.82 -17.39 10.96
CA ASP A 166 -16.88 -16.99 10.04
C ASP A 166 -18.27 -16.94 10.71
N ALA A 167 -18.54 -17.89 11.60
CA ALA A 167 -19.78 -17.88 12.39
C ALA A 167 -19.85 -16.66 13.32
N ILE A 168 -18.74 -16.30 13.98
CA ILE A 168 -18.64 -15.07 14.81
C ILE A 168 -18.89 -13.83 13.94
N ARG A 169 -18.40 -13.81 12.71
CA ARG A 169 -18.63 -12.72 11.73
C ARG A 169 -20.01 -12.74 11.08
N ARG A 170 -20.91 -13.64 11.51
CA ARG A 170 -22.24 -13.86 10.95
C ARG A 170 -22.25 -14.31 9.47
N GLN A 171 -21.24 -15.04 9.08
CA GLN A 171 -21.05 -15.60 7.73
C GLN A 171 -20.84 -17.14 7.75
N PRO A 172 -21.71 -17.93 8.41
CA PRO A 172 -21.49 -19.37 8.58
C PRO A 172 -21.51 -20.16 7.27
N SER A 173 -22.10 -19.62 6.20
CA SER A 173 -22.25 -20.32 4.92
C SER A 173 -21.01 -20.29 4.02
N ILE A 174 -19.90 -19.67 4.44
CA ILE A 174 -18.66 -19.65 3.62
C ILE A 174 -18.20 -21.06 3.28
N SER A 175 -18.30 -22.03 4.22
CA SER A 175 -17.98 -23.43 3.95
C SER A 175 -18.80 -24.01 2.80
N ALA A 176 -20.10 -23.73 2.74
CA ALA A 176 -20.98 -24.19 1.66
C ALA A 176 -20.62 -23.52 0.32
N ILE A 177 -20.33 -22.21 0.34
CA ILE A 177 -19.88 -21.49 -0.85
C ILE A 177 -18.56 -22.06 -1.34
N TYR A 178 -17.60 -22.34 -0.47
CA TYR A 178 -16.29 -22.89 -0.82
C TYR A 178 -16.41 -24.30 -1.46
N ASN A 179 -17.20 -25.18 -0.87
CA ASN A 179 -17.47 -26.49 -1.46
C ASN A 179 -18.06 -26.34 -2.87
N ARG A 180 -19.10 -25.51 -3.00
CA ARG A 180 -19.77 -25.28 -4.28
C ARG A 180 -18.86 -24.62 -5.32
N TYR A 181 -17.98 -23.73 -4.89
CA TYR A 181 -16.98 -23.10 -5.74
C TYR A 181 -16.03 -24.13 -6.37
N CYS A 182 -15.47 -25.02 -5.55
CA CYS A 182 -14.58 -26.07 -6.06
C CYS A 182 -15.32 -27.08 -6.97
N GLU A 183 -16.58 -27.42 -6.68
CA GLU A 183 -17.40 -28.26 -7.56
C GLU A 183 -17.62 -27.57 -8.93
N ARG A 184 -17.97 -26.29 -8.94
CA ARG A 184 -18.21 -25.53 -10.17
C ARG A 184 -16.93 -25.36 -10.98
N CYS A 185 -15.79 -25.10 -10.34
CA CYS A 185 -14.48 -25.06 -11.00
C CYS A 185 -14.20 -26.41 -11.69
N ARG A 186 -14.42 -27.53 -10.98
CA ARG A 186 -14.21 -28.87 -11.53
C ARG A 186 -15.16 -29.17 -12.69
N GLN A 187 -16.45 -28.85 -12.57
CA GLN A 187 -17.44 -28.99 -13.64
C GLN A 187 -17.09 -28.20 -14.89
N SER A 188 -16.51 -27.01 -14.71
CA SER A 188 -16.08 -26.13 -15.80
C SER A 188 -14.68 -26.46 -16.34
N ASN A 189 -14.05 -27.54 -15.88
CA ASN A 189 -12.65 -27.85 -16.17
C ASN A 189 -11.76 -26.60 -15.99
N ALA A 190 -11.89 -25.93 -14.85
CA ALA A 190 -11.19 -24.68 -14.54
C ALA A 190 -10.51 -24.75 -13.16
N MET A 191 -9.43 -24.04 -13.02
CA MET A 191 -8.66 -23.83 -11.78
C MET A 191 -8.38 -22.34 -11.59
N ASP A 192 -8.48 -21.82 -10.37
CA ASP A 192 -7.91 -20.52 -10.09
C ASP A 192 -6.40 -20.61 -9.81
N PHE A 193 -5.74 -19.49 -9.56
CA PHE A 193 -4.31 -19.47 -9.29
C PHE A 193 -3.92 -20.27 -8.05
N ASP A 194 -4.72 -20.25 -6.98
CA ASP A 194 -4.45 -21.01 -5.78
C ASP A 194 -4.64 -22.51 -6.03
N ASP A 195 -5.63 -22.89 -6.87
CA ASP A 195 -5.87 -24.29 -7.26
C ASP A 195 -4.67 -24.93 -7.97
N LEU A 196 -3.88 -24.15 -8.71
CA LEU A 196 -2.66 -24.66 -9.35
C LEU A 196 -1.68 -25.22 -8.32
N LEU A 197 -1.59 -24.60 -7.15
CA LEU A 197 -0.72 -25.06 -6.07
C LEU A 197 -1.38 -26.16 -5.25
N VAL A 198 -2.63 -25.97 -4.84
CA VAL A 198 -3.36 -26.96 -4.03
C VAL A 198 -3.50 -28.28 -4.78
N ASN A 199 -3.89 -28.27 -6.06
CA ASN A 199 -4.05 -29.47 -6.85
C ASN A 199 -2.69 -30.15 -7.14
N THR A 200 -1.59 -29.41 -7.25
CA THR A 200 -0.24 -29.99 -7.33
C THR A 200 0.11 -30.74 -6.04
N PHE A 201 -0.14 -30.11 -4.89
CA PHE A 201 0.06 -30.74 -3.59
C PHE A 201 -0.76 -32.02 -3.46
N MET A 202 -2.07 -31.97 -3.81
CA MET A 202 -2.99 -33.11 -3.76
C MET A 202 -2.60 -34.21 -4.75
N LEU A 203 -2.13 -33.85 -5.95
CA LEU A 203 -1.62 -34.81 -6.94
C LEU A 203 -0.47 -35.62 -6.37
N PHE A 204 0.50 -34.99 -5.75
CA PHE A 204 1.67 -35.62 -5.16
C PHE A 204 1.33 -36.42 -3.89
N ASP A 205 0.35 -35.94 -3.10
CA ASP A 205 -0.12 -36.66 -1.90
C ASP A 205 -0.90 -37.94 -2.22
N ALA A 206 -1.71 -37.89 -3.29
CA ALA A 206 -2.57 -39.04 -3.68
C ALA A 206 -1.90 -40.03 -4.62
N ASN A 207 -0.80 -39.67 -5.31
CA ASN A 207 -0.19 -40.48 -6.36
C ASN A 207 1.34 -40.58 -6.18
N GLU A 208 1.75 -41.59 -5.42
CA GLU A 208 3.16 -41.85 -5.10
C GLU A 208 4.02 -42.07 -6.36
N GLU A 209 3.48 -42.73 -7.39
CA GLU A 209 4.19 -42.96 -8.66
C GLU A 209 4.48 -41.64 -9.40
N VAL A 210 3.50 -40.73 -9.41
CA VAL A 210 3.67 -39.40 -10.01
C VAL A 210 4.68 -38.57 -9.20
N LEU A 211 4.58 -38.59 -7.88
CA LEU A 211 5.56 -37.91 -7.02
C LEU A 211 6.97 -38.43 -7.27
N GLN A 212 7.17 -39.76 -7.28
CA GLN A 212 8.47 -40.39 -7.51
C GLN A 212 9.05 -40.02 -8.89
N LYS A 213 8.21 -40.00 -9.93
CA LYS A 213 8.59 -39.56 -11.29
C LYS A 213 9.23 -38.16 -11.26
N TYR A 214 8.65 -37.20 -10.47
CA TYR A 214 9.17 -35.85 -10.38
C TYR A 214 10.36 -35.72 -9.41
N ILE A 215 10.46 -36.53 -8.37
CA ILE A 215 11.65 -36.64 -7.52
C ILE A 215 12.84 -37.15 -8.34
N ASP A 216 12.66 -38.18 -9.17
CA ASP A 216 13.73 -38.72 -10.02
C ASP A 216 14.15 -37.74 -11.11
N ARG A 217 13.18 -36.95 -11.60
CA ARG A 217 13.43 -35.91 -12.61
C ARG A 217 14.17 -34.74 -12.01
N PHE A 218 13.70 -34.18 -10.87
CA PHE A 218 14.28 -32.98 -10.24
C PHE A 218 15.30 -33.35 -9.18
N GLN A 219 16.49 -33.73 -9.62
CA GLN A 219 17.57 -34.18 -8.74
C GLN A 219 18.14 -33.07 -7.85
N TYR A 220 17.91 -31.78 -8.19
CA TYR A 220 18.31 -30.65 -7.38
C TYR A 220 17.28 -29.53 -7.49
N VAL A 221 16.77 -29.06 -6.36
CA VAL A 221 15.77 -27.99 -6.30
C VAL A 221 16.38 -26.73 -5.70
N LEU A 222 16.21 -25.60 -6.37
CA LEU A 222 16.62 -24.29 -5.90
C LEU A 222 15.41 -23.38 -5.77
N VAL A 223 15.34 -22.62 -4.68
CA VAL A 223 14.22 -21.70 -4.43
C VAL A 223 14.79 -20.33 -4.05
N ASP A 224 14.43 -19.31 -4.83
CA ASP A 224 14.76 -17.91 -4.55
C ASP A 224 13.65 -17.25 -3.72
N GLU A 225 14.01 -16.21 -2.98
CA GLU A 225 13.11 -15.43 -2.13
C GLU A 225 12.23 -16.32 -1.21
N TYR A 226 12.84 -17.34 -0.60
CA TYR A 226 12.14 -18.38 0.16
C TYR A 226 11.31 -17.83 1.32
N GLN A 227 11.65 -16.68 1.88
CA GLN A 227 10.90 -15.99 2.92
C GLN A 227 9.51 -15.50 2.48
N ASP A 228 9.25 -15.46 1.17
CA ASP A 228 7.94 -15.04 0.62
C ASP A 228 7.05 -16.22 0.23
N THR A 229 7.50 -17.45 0.44
CA THR A 229 6.69 -18.63 0.15
C THR A 229 5.51 -18.76 1.10
N ASN A 230 4.36 -19.20 0.57
CA ASN A 230 3.21 -19.60 1.38
C ASN A 230 3.34 -21.05 1.86
N TYR A 231 2.40 -21.49 2.70
CA TYR A 231 2.44 -22.85 3.25
C TYR A 231 2.32 -23.94 2.18
N VAL A 232 1.49 -23.74 1.16
CA VAL A 232 1.31 -24.73 0.06
C VAL A 232 2.59 -24.87 -0.76
N GLN A 233 3.23 -23.76 -1.12
CA GLN A 233 4.50 -23.76 -1.87
C GLN A 233 5.58 -24.52 -1.11
N GLN A 234 5.71 -24.26 0.18
CA GLN A 234 6.65 -24.96 1.05
C GLN A 234 6.32 -26.46 1.13
N ALA A 235 5.04 -26.83 1.28
CA ALA A 235 4.61 -28.24 1.33
C ALA A 235 4.95 -29.01 0.04
N ILE A 236 4.72 -28.41 -1.15
CA ILE A 236 5.10 -29.02 -2.43
C ILE A 236 6.62 -29.20 -2.53
N VAL A 237 7.39 -28.19 -2.15
CA VAL A 237 8.86 -28.30 -2.15
C VAL A 237 9.32 -29.40 -1.21
N SER A 238 8.69 -29.54 -0.04
CA SER A 238 8.97 -30.60 0.92
C SER A 238 8.67 -32.00 0.34
N GLN A 239 7.54 -32.20 -0.33
CA GLN A 239 7.21 -33.47 -1.01
C GLN A 239 8.30 -33.87 -2.01
N LEU A 240 8.81 -32.91 -2.81
CA LEU A 240 9.82 -33.18 -3.84
C LEU A 240 11.23 -33.39 -3.30
N THR A 241 11.56 -32.90 -2.11
CA THR A 241 12.98 -32.82 -1.68
C THR A 241 13.29 -33.50 -0.36
N LYS A 242 12.27 -33.82 0.45
CA LYS A 242 12.50 -34.38 1.80
C LYS A 242 13.20 -35.75 1.79
N SER A 243 12.93 -36.57 0.80
CA SER A 243 13.60 -37.88 0.65
C SER A 243 15.05 -37.78 0.19
N THR A 244 15.35 -36.79 -0.66
CA THR A 244 16.68 -36.64 -1.26
C THR A 244 17.58 -35.67 -0.50
N GLY A 245 17.00 -34.70 0.21
CA GLY A 245 17.71 -33.60 0.86
C GLY A 245 18.47 -32.68 -0.11
N ARG A 246 18.25 -32.80 -1.43
CA ARG A 246 18.97 -32.00 -2.45
C ARG A 246 18.23 -30.69 -2.75
N ILE A 247 18.27 -29.79 -1.80
CA ILE A 247 17.58 -28.49 -1.86
C ILE A 247 18.52 -27.36 -1.45
N CYS A 248 18.47 -26.26 -2.18
CA CYS A 248 19.10 -25.00 -1.83
C CYS A 248 18.04 -23.88 -1.81
N VAL A 249 17.76 -23.33 -0.65
CA VAL A 249 16.88 -22.18 -0.50
C VAL A 249 17.71 -20.93 -0.21
N VAL A 250 17.36 -19.84 -0.88
CA VAL A 250 18.01 -18.54 -0.69
C VAL A 250 16.94 -17.53 -0.30
N GLY A 251 17.24 -16.74 0.71
CA GLY A 251 16.27 -15.73 1.17
C GLY A 251 16.86 -14.74 2.15
N ASP A 252 16.05 -13.78 2.52
CA ASP A 252 16.30 -12.77 3.54
C ASP A 252 15.06 -12.59 4.40
N ASP A 253 15.08 -13.15 5.61
CA ASP A 253 13.97 -13.01 6.56
C ASP A 253 13.62 -11.54 6.85
N ALA A 254 14.62 -10.63 6.78
CA ALA A 254 14.41 -9.19 6.92
C ALA A 254 13.66 -8.55 5.72
N GLN A 255 13.47 -9.28 4.61
CA GLN A 255 12.72 -8.84 3.44
C GLN A 255 11.38 -9.58 3.25
N SER A 256 10.88 -10.30 4.27
CA SER A 256 9.55 -10.93 4.25
C SER A 256 8.47 -9.88 4.47
N ILE A 257 7.81 -9.44 3.39
CA ILE A 257 6.84 -8.33 3.37
C ILE A 257 5.53 -8.66 2.62
N TYR A 258 5.26 -9.93 2.32
CA TYR A 258 4.06 -10.37 1.61
C TYR A 258 3.13 -11.24 2.46
N GLY A 259 3.14 -11.06 3.79
CA GLY A 259 2.24 -11.78 4.71
C GLY A 259 0.76 -11.55 4.38
N PHE A 260 0.40 -10.34 3.92
CA PHE A 260 -0.96 -10.02 3.47
C PHE A 260 -1.40 -10.80 2.21
N ARG A 261 -0.46 -11.44 1.49
CA ARG A 261 -0.70 -12.36 0.35
C ARG A 261 -0.49 -13.83 0.72
N GLY A 262 -0.45 -14.16 2.01
CA GLY A 262 -0.30 -15.52 2.49
C GLY A 262 1.15 -16.00 2.63
N ALA A 263 2.15 -15.18 2.39
CA ALA A 263 3.54 -15.53 2.68
C ALA A 263 3.73 -15.85 4.17
N ASN A 264 4.53 -16.88 4.45
CA ASN A 264 4.79 -17.30 5.81
C ASN A 264 6.29 -17.30 6.12
N ILE A 265 6.73 -16.32 6.88
CA ILE A 265 8.13 -16.19 7.31
C ILE A 265 8.61 -17.42 8.10
N ASP A 266 7.71 -18.18 8.72
CA ASP A 266 8.07 -19.38 9.47
C ASP A 266 8.71 -20.44 8.58
N ASN A 267 8.44 -20.46 7.29
CA ASN A 267 9.06 -21.37 6.33
C ASN A 267 10.59 -21.21 6.33
N ILE A 268 11.11 -20.01 6.31
CA ILE A 268 12.56 -19.78 6.33
C ILE A 268 13.15 -19.88 7.75
N LEU A 269 12.42 -19.41 8.77
CA LEU A 269 12.89 -19.46 10.15
C LEU A 269 13.01 -20.89 10.69
N ASN A 270 12.10 -21.77 10.29
CA ASN A 270 12.03 -23.16 10.76
C ASN A 270 12.67 -24.16 9.76
N PHE A 271 13.29 -23.71 8.69
CA PHE A 271 13.85 -24.57 7.64
C PHE A 271 14.81 -25.64 8.20
N GLN A 272 15.68 -25.26 9.16
CA GLN A 272 16.63 -26.21 9.79
C GLN A 272 15.92 -27.27 10.66
N GLN A 273 14.70 -26.99 11.17
CA GLN A 273 13.91 -27.98 11.90
C GLN A 273 13.22 -28.95 10.95
N GLU A 274 12.79 -28.46 9.79
CA GLU A 274 12.14 -29.27 8.76
C GLU A 274 13.12 -30.18 8.02
N TYR A 275 14.32 -29.65 7.75
CA TYR A 275 15.41 -30.39 7.10
C TYR A 275 16.58 -30.56 8.08
N PRO A 276 16.62 -31.68 8.83
CA PRO A 276 17.77 -32.03 9.65
C PRO A 276 19.07 -32.05 8.83
N ASN A 277 20.19 -31.65 9.43
CA ASN A 277 21.50 -31.55 8.77
C ASN A 277 21.61 -30.41 7.72
N THR A 278 20.71 -29.43 7.76
CA THR A 278 20.83 -28.24 6.93
C THR A 278 22.12 -27.48 7.21
N ARG A 279 22.89 -27.18 6.17
CA ARG A 279 24.03 -26.27 6.27
C ARG A 279 23.58 -24.84 6.04
N LEU A 280 23.87 -23.99 7.03
CA LEU A 280 23.57 -22.57 6.98
C LEU A 280 24.76 -21.78 6.40
N PHE A 281 24.49 -20.95 5.40
CA PHE A 281 25.46 -20.00 4.83
C PHE A 281 24.89 -18.59 5.02
N LYS A 282 25.79 -17.64 5.36
CA LYS A 282 25.44 -16.23 5.51
C LYS A 282 26.20 -15.39 4.49
N LEU A 283 25.44 -14.64 3.69
CA LEU A 283 26.01 -13.66 2.75
C LEU A 283 25.80 -12.27 3.37
N GLU A 284 26.83 -11.79 4.07
CA GLU A 284 26.74 -10.57 4.88
C GLU A 284 27.37 -9.35 4.17
N ARG A 285 28.14 -9.54 3.08
CA ARG A 285 28.71 -8.42 2.33
C ARG A 285 27.69 -7.82 1.36
N ASN A 286 27.31 -6.56 1.60
CA ASN A 286 26.51 -5.75 0.68
C ASN A 286 27.40 -5.15 -0.43
N TYR A 287 26.91 -5.15 -1.66
CA TYR A 287 27.57 -4.58 -2.84
C TYR A 287 26.83 -3.40 -3.45
N ARG A 288 25.66 -3.07 -2.91
CA ARG A 288 24.77 -2.03 -3.42
C ARG A 288 25.01 -0.69 -2.74
N SER A 289 24.83 -0.65 -1.44
CA SER A 289 24.69 0.57 -0.65
C SER A 289 26.00 1.00 0.00
N THR A 290 26.11 2.26 0.35
CA THR A 290 27.16 2.80 1.23
C THR A 290 27.03 2.22 2.64
N GLN A 291 28.11 2.28 3.44
CA GLN A 291 28.16 1.66 4.77
C GLN A 291 27.14 2.27 5.73
N ASN A 292 26.97 3.61 5.72
CA ASN A 292 26.02 4.28 6.61
C ASN A 292 24.56 3.87 6.38
N ILE A 293 24.16 3.63 5.11
CA ILE A 293 22.83 3.10 4.78
C ILE A 293 22.67 1.69 5.34
N VAL A 294 23.69 0.85 5.19
CA VAL A 294 23.67 -0.52 5.70
C VAL A 294 23.58 -0.55 7.23
N ASP A 295 24.35 0.29 7.92
CA ASP A 295 24.34 0.36 9.39
C ASP A 295 23.03 0.91 9.94
N ALA A 296 22.44 1.91 9.29
CA ALA A 296 21.11 2.41 9.64
C ALA A 296 20.06 1.31 9.49
N ALA A 297 20.06 0.57 8.37
CA ALA A 297 19.14 -0.53 8.14
C ALA A 297 19.33 -1.68 9.15
N ASN A 298 20.58 -2.02 9.47
CA ASN A 298 20.88 -3.00 10.52
C ASN A 298 20.37 -2.57 11.89
N SER A 299 20.50 -1.28 12.23
CA SER A 299 20.02 -0.76 13.52
C SER A 299 18.50 -0.87 13.64
N LEU A 300 17.77 -0.55 12.57
CA LEU A 300 16.33 -0.67 12.50
C LEU A 300 15.86 -2.13 12.68
N ILE A 301 16.42 -3.05 11.88
CA ILE A 301 15.91 -4.43 11.84
C ILE A 301 16.22 -5.22 13.11
N ARG A 302 17.23 -4.84 13.90
CA ARG A 302 17.57 -5.48 15.18
C ARG A 302 16.43 -5.48 16.19
N HIS A 303 15.47 -4.58 16.06
CA HIS A 303 14.30 -4.51 16.94
C HIS A 303 13.27 -5.62 16.66
N ASN A 304 13.39 -6.37 15.56
CA ASN A 304 12.58 -7.54 15.32
C ASN A 304 13.11 -8.72 16.14
N GLN A 305 12.20 -9.45 16.78
CA GLN A 305 12.56 -10.63 17.57
C GLN A 305 12.65 -11.89 16.71
N ARG A 306 11.77 -12.00 15.70
CA ARG A 306 11.67 -13.15 14.81
C ARG A 306 12.55 -12.94 13.60
N GLN A 307 13.84 -13.29 13.73
CA GLN A 307 14.84 -13.16 12.68
C GLN A 307 16.01 -14.14 12.84
N ILE A 308 16.72 -14.40 11.75
CA ILE A 308 17.97 -15.15 11.73
C ILE A 308 19.13 -14.15 11.94
N PRO A 309 19.90 -14.26 13.03
CA PRO A 309 20.96 -13.30 13.31
C PRO A 309 21.99 -13.21 12.16
N LYS A 310 22.17 -12.00 11.64
CA LYS A 310 23.16 -11.65 10.63
C LYS A 310 23.62 -10.21 10.80
N THR A 311 24.83 -9.89 10.34
CA THR A 311 25.34 -8.51 10.34
C THR A 311 25.81 -8.16 8.93
N VAL A 312 24.96 -7.42 8.23
CA VAL A 312 25.29 -6.96 6.88
C VAL A 312 26.31 -5.83 6.96
N TYR A 313 27.33 -5.87 6.12
CA TYR A 313 28.36 -4.83 6.03
C TYR A 313 28.68 -4.50 4.57
N SER A 314 29.09 -3.26 4.30
CA SER A 314 29.55 -2.82 2.99
C SER A 314 31.08 -2.63 2.99
N LYS A 315 31.70 -2.77 1.82
CA LYS A 315 33.08 -2.31 1.56
C LYS A 315 33.10 -1.14 0.56
N ASN A 316 31.91 -0.63 0.23
CA ASN A 316 31.79 0.61 -0.51
C ASN A 316 32.17 1.79 0.40
N ASP A 317 32.16 2.99 -0.14
CA ASP A 317 32.40 4.22 0.64
C ASP A 317 31.49 4.29 1.88
N GLU A 318 31.92 5.01 2.89
CA GLU A 318 31.14 5.24 4.11
C GLU A 318 29.80 5.92 3.76
N GLY A 319 29.82 6.86 2.83
CA GLY A 319 28.66 7.58 2.30
C GLY A 319 28.08 8.59 3.29
N GLU A 320 26.98 9.20 2.92
CA GLU A 320 26.25 10.14 3.78
C GLU A 320 25.37 9.37 4.77
N HIS A 321 25.09 10.03 5.93
CA HIS A 321 24.07 9.53 6.85
C HIS A 321 22.69 9.65 6.21
N LEU A 322 21.75 8.83 6.65
CA LEU A 322 20.34 9.03 6.30
C LEU A 322 19.91 10.43 6.77
N VAL A 323 19.07 11.08 5.98
CA VAL A 323 18.60 12.43 6.28
C VAL A 323 17.11 12.38 6.58
N LEU A 324 16.71 12.81 7.78
CA LEU A 324 15.30 13.01 8.12
C LEU A 324 14.93 14.48 7.93
N LYS A 325 13.90 14.73 7.11
CA LYS A 325 13.35 16.07 6.81
C LYS A 325 11.90 16.16 7.27
N PRO A 326 11.65 16.68 8.48
CA PRO A 326 10.29 16.97 8.92
C PRO A 326 9.66 18.09 8.08
N ALA A 327 8.44 17.85 7.62
CA ALA A 327 7.61 18.82 6.92
C ALA A 327 6.42 19.24 7.81
N TYR A 328 5.87 20.41 7.57
CA TYR A 328 4.67 20.86 8.25
C TYR A 328 3.41 20.17 7.68
N SER A 329 3.35 20.01 6.36
CA SER A 329 2.23 19.36 5.67
C SER A 329 2.73 18.43 4.55
N ASP A 330 1.83 17.60 4.02
CA ASP A 330 2.06 16.74 2.84
C ASP A 330 2.50 17.53 1.60
N LYS A 331 1.98 18.74 1.44
CA LYS A 331 2.38 19.66 0.35
C LYS A 331 3.79 20.18 0.52
N GLU A 332 4.16 20.59 1.73
CA GLU A 332 5.53 20.99 2.03
C GLU A 332 6.49 19.82 1.86
N GLU A 333 6.08 18.60 2.26
CA GLU A 333 6.83 17.38 2.03
C GLU A 333 7.13 17.18 0.55
N ALA A 334 6.12 17.31 -0.32
CA ALA A 334 6.30 17.20 -1.77
C ALA A 334 7.24 18.28 -2.34
N ILE A 335 7.13 19.52 -1.87
CA ILE A 335 8.04 20.62 -2.27
C ILE A 335 9.48 20.33 -1.85
N ILE A 336 9.69 19.86 -0.61
CA ILE A 336 11.03 19.50 -0.10
C ILE A 336 11.65 18.40 -0.99
N VAL A 337 10.90 17.37 -1.30
CA VAL A 337 11.37 16.25 -2.13
C VAL A 337 11.70 16.71 -3.55
N CYS A 338 10.83 17.50 -4.19
CA CYS A 338 11.08 18.02 -5.54
C CYS A 338 12.30 18.96 -5.59
N ASN A 339 12.50 19.79 -4.57
CA ASN A 339 13.67 20.65 -4.47
C ASN A 339 14.97 19.84 -4.28
N ASP A 340 14.93 18.79 -3.47
CA ASP A 340 16.07 17.89 -3.28
C ASP A 340 16.43 17.13 -4.56
N ILE A 341 15.43 16.64 -5.30
CA ILE A 341 15.65 16.00 -6.62
C ILE A 341 16.39 16.94 -7.54
N ARG A 342 15.93 18.19 -7.67
CA ARG A 342 16.62 19.21 -8.50
C ARG A 342 18.03 19.51 -8.01
N ARG A 343 18.21 19.65 -6.69
CA ARG A 343 19.49 19.95 -6.07
C ARG A 343 20.50 18.83 -6.30
N ILE A 344 20.15 17.60 -5.94
CA ILE A 344 21.03 16.42 -6.06
C ILE A 344 21.34 16.15 -7.53
N ARG A 345 20.32 16.17 -8.41
CA ARG A 345 20.50 16.02 -9.85
C ARG A 345 21.50 17.03 -10.41
N LYS A 346 21.40 18.29 -10.02
CA LYS A 346 22.33 19.35 -10.47
C LYS A 346 23.73 19.16 -9.90
N THR A 347 23.86 18.78 -8.65
CA THR A 347 25.16 18.64 -7.96
C THR A 347 25.93 17.42 -8.48
N GLU A 348 25.24 16.31 -8.73
CA GLU A 348 25.86 15.03 -9.16
C GLU A 348 25.81 14.80 -10.68
N ASN A 349 25.25 15.76 -11.41
CA ASN A 349 25.00 15.60 -12.86
C ASN A 349 24.21 14.32 -13.20
N GLY A 350 23.24 13.98 -12.31
CA GLY A 350 22.44 12.76 -12.39
C GLY A 350 21.27 12.90 -13.37
N ARG A 351 20.61 11.76 -13.60
CA ARG A 351 19.38 11.64 -14.40
C ARG A 351 18.15 11.58 -13.47
N TYR A 352 16.94 11.82 -13.99
CA TYR A 352 15.70 11.66 -13.22
C TYR A 352 15.42 10.19 -12.85
N CYS A 353 15.82 9.24 -13.68
CA CYS A 353 15.69 7.80 -13.38
C CYS A 353 16.58 7.33 -12.20
N ASP A 354 17.52 8.15 -11.72
CA ASP A 354 18.33 7.86 -10.54
C ASP A 354 17.55 8.07 -9.22
N PHE A 355 16.31 8.59 -9.28
CA PHE A 355 15.50 8.95 -8.13
C PHE A 355 14.25 8.08 -8.01
N ALA A 356 13.97 7.64 -6.78
CA ALA A 356 12.71 6.97 -6.46
C ALA A 356 12.02 7.60 -5.24
N ILE A 357 10.71 7.77 -5.32
CA ILE A 357 9.85 8.16 -4.19
C ILE A 357 9.04 6.92 -3.78
N LEU A 358 9.28 6.47 -2.56
CA LEU A 358 8.68 5.27 -1.99
C LEU A 358 7.66 5.66 -0.90
N TYR A 359 6.42 5.26 -1.10
CA TYR A 359 5.32 5.53 -0.15
C TYR A 359 4.65 4.24 0.31
N ARG A 360 3.92 4.31 1.43
CA ARG A 360 3.23 3.15 2.01
C ARG A 360 1.95 2.80 1.25
N THR A 361 1.18 3.80 0.84
CA THR A 361 -0.07 3.63 0.10
C THR A 361 -0.10 4.49 -1.15
N ASN A 362 -0.83 4.03 -2.18
CA ASN A 362 -0.95 4.74 -3.45
C ASN A 362 -1.64 6.11 -3.32
N SER A 363 -2.47 6.33 -2.30
CA SER A 363 -3.12 7.63 -2.07
C SER A 363 -2.11 8.76 -1.83
N GLN A 364 -0.93 8.45 -1.30
CA GLN A 364 0.12 9.44 -1.03
C GLN A 364 0.77 10.01 -2.31
N SER A 365 0.60 9.37 -3.48
CA SER A 365 1.26 9.83 -4.72
C SER A 365 0.80 11.21 -5.17
N ARG A 366 -0.47 11.58 -4.90
CA ARG A 366 -1.11 12.80 -5.41
C ARG A 366 -0.31 14.09 -5.15
N ALA A 367 0.09 14.32 -3.92
CA ALA A 367 0.83 15.53 -3.56
C ALA A 367 2.15 15.66 -4.34
N PHE A 368 2.83 14.53 -4.56
CA PHE A 368 4.07 14.48 -5.34
C PHE A 368 3.80 14.65 -6.83
N GLU A 369 2.77 14.01 -7.39
CA GLU A 369 2.36 14.17 -8.79
C GLU A 369 2.05 15.65 -9.10
N GLU A 370 1.19 16.28 -8.30
CA GLU A 370 0.86 17.71 -8.46
C GLU A 370 2.08 18.62 -8.37
N GLN A 371 2.99 18.36 -7.43
CA GLN A 371 4.18 19.20 -7.28
C GLN A 371 5.18 18.96 -8.42
N MET A 372 5.39 17.72 -8.85
CA MET A 372 6.28 17.39 -9.96
C MET A 372 5.81 18.02 -11.26
N LEU A 373 4.51 18.02 -11.51
CA LEU A 373 3.91 18.70 -12.67
C LEU A 373 4.16 20.20 -12.64
N LYS A 374 3.92 20.87 -11.49
CA LYS A 374 4.21 22.30 -11.32
C LYS A 374 5.69 22.63 -11.56
N ASP A 375 6.55 21.69 -11.25
CA ASP A 375 7.99 21.81 -11.31
C ASP A 375 8.60 21.31 -12.61
N ASN A 376 7.78 20.81 -13.56
CA ASN A 376 8.20 20.16 -14.81
C ASN A 376 9.25 19.04 -14.57
N ILE A 377 9.03 18.22 -13.52
CA ILE A 377 9.85 17.03 -13.23
C ILE A 377 9.12 15.83 -13.85
N PRO A 378 9.72 15.14 -14.85
CA PRO A 378 9.11 13.95 -15.43
C PRO A 378 9.09 12.81 -14.42
N TYR A 379 7.97 12.11 -14.31
CA TYR A 379 7.82 10.98 -13.41
C TYR A 379 7.09 9.80 -14.04
N ARG A 380 7.19 8.64 -13.42
CA ARG A 380 6.44 7.42 -13.77
C ARG A 380 5.97 6.70 -12.52
N ILE A 381 4.69 6.31 -12.50
CA ILE A 381 4.12 5.51 -11.41
C ILE A 381 4.24 4.03 -11.75
N TYR A 382 4.87 3.27 -10.85
CA TYR A 382 5.02 1.82 -10.98
C TYR A 382 3.99 1.09 -10.13
N GLY A 383 3.30 0.13 -10.73
CA GLY A 383 2.33 -0.71 -10.03
C GLY A 383 0.98 -0.05 -9.75
N GLY A 384 0.69 1.07 -10.42
CA GLY A 384 -0.58 1.77 -10.29
C GLY A 384 -0.90 2.64 -11.51
N LEU A 385 -2.15 3.07 -11.59
CA LEU A 385 -2.58 4.15 -12.47
C LEU A 385 -2.27 5.49 -11.78
N SER A 386 -2.00 6.52 -12.54
CA SER A 386 -2.01 7.91 -12.05
C SER A 386 -3.25 8.16 -11.20
N PHE A 387 -3.14 9.02 -10.20
CA PHE A 387 -4.23 9.29 -9.27
C PHE A 387 -5.54 9.62 -9.99
N TYR A 388 -5.50 10.53 -10.96
CA TYR A 388 -6.67 10.96 -11.73
C TYR A 388 -7.16 9.94 -12.76
N GLN A 389 -6.37 8.89 -13.06
CA GLN A 389 -6.77 7.80 -13.95
C GLN A 389 -7.45 6.63 -13.23
N ARG A 390 -7.49 6.64 -11.90
CA ARG A 390 -8.16 5.61 -11.10
C ARG A 390 -9.66 5.59 -11.37
N LYS A 391 -10.24 4.38 -11.36
CA LYS A 391 -11.64 4.18 -11.73
C LYS A 391 -12.59 5.05 -10.92
N GLU A 392 -12.50 5.02 -9.59
CA GLU A 392 -13.34 5.77 -8.66
C GLU A 392 -13.22 7.28 -8.86
N ILE A 393 -12.03 7.77 -9.17
CA ILE A 393 -11.80 9.20 -9.45
C ILE A 393 -12.40 9.57 -10.80
N LYS A 394 -12.22 8.75 -11.84
CA LYS A 394 -12.87 8.94 -13.14
C LYS A 394 -14.39 8.89 -13.05
N ASP A 395 -14.95 8.03 -12.18
CA ASP A 395 -16.38 7.94 -11.98
C ASP A 395 -16.93 9.22 -11.35
N VAL A 396 -16.26 9.78 -10.34
CA VAL A 396 -16.65 11.06 -9.72
C VAL A 396 -16.43 12.22 -10.69
N THR A 397 -15.29 12.27 -11.36
CA THR A 397 -14.99 13.32 -12.36
C THR A 397 -16.02 13.32 -13.48
N ALA A 398 -16.53 12.15 -13.90
CA ALA A 398 -17.59 12.06 -14.90
C ALA A 398 -18.91 12.69 -14.40
N TYR A 399 -19.26 12.56 -13.12
CA TYR A 399 -20.38 13.32 -12.55
C TYR A 399 -20.16 14.82 -12.62
N TYR A 400 -18.98 15.29 -12.24
CA TYR A 400 -18.64 16.71 -12.31
C TYR A 400 -18.74 17.24 -13.74
N ARG A 401 -18.23 16.48 -14.71
CA ARG A 401 -18.28 16.83 -16.14
C ARG A 401 -19.71 16.94 -16.64
N VAL A 402 -20.60 16.00 -16.28
CA VAL A 402 -22.03 16.06 -16.67
C VAL A 402 -22.76 17.24 -16.01
N VAL A 403 -22.43 17.57 -14.76
CA VAL A 403 -23.01 18.74 -14.08
C VAL A 403 -22.59 20.05 -14.75
N VAL A 404 -21.31 20.16 -15.15
CA VAL A 404 -20.79 21.33 -15.88
C VAL A 404 -21.26 21.34 -17.33
N ASN A 405 -21.17 20.22 -18.01
CA ASN A 405 -21.59 20.04 -19.40
C ASN A 405 -22.46 18.78 -19.57
N PRO A 406 -23.80 18.89 -19.55
CA PRO A 406 -24.69 17.75 -19.70
C PRO A 406 -24.60 17.03 -21.06
N ASP A 407 -24.11 17.72 -22.08
CA ASP A 407 -23.94 17.16 -23.43
C ASP A 407 -22.68 16.30 -23.57
N ASP A 408 -21.88 16.14 -22.50
CA ASP A 408 -20.74 15.22 -22.44
C ASP A 408 -21.23 13.77 -22.44
N GLU A 409 -21.31 13.22 -23.64
CA GLU A 409 -21.86 11.89 -23.89
C GLU A 409 -21.07 10.78 -23.19
N GLU A 410 -19.75 10.85 -23.21
CA GLU A 410 -18.89 9.83 -22.59
C GLU A 410 -19.03 9.83 -21.06
N ALA A 411 -19.05 10.99 -20.45
CA ALA A 411 -19.29 11.13 -19.02
C ALA A 411 -20.71 10.68 -18.65
N LEU A 412 -21.72 11.04 -19.44
CA LEU A 412 -23.11 10.65 -19.20
C LEU A 412 -23.30 9.13 -19.29
N ARG A 413 -22.73 8.48 -20.30
CA ARG A 413 -22.75 7.02 -20.45
C ARG A 413 -22.12 6.31 -19.26
N ARG A 414 -21.06 6.88 -18.72
CA ARG A 414 -20.35 6.33 -17.57
C ARG A 414 -21.18 6.34 -16.30
N ILE A 415 -21.94 7.42 -16.03
CA ILE A 415 -22.61 7.64 -14.75
C ILE A 415 -24.10 7.30 -14.73
N ILE A 416 -24.78 7.20 -15.87
CA ILE A 416 -26.24 7.07 -15.93
C ILE A 416 -26.76 5.86 -15.12
N ASN A 417 -26.00 4.78 -15.06
CA ASN A 417 -26.29 3.59 -14.26
C ASN A 417 -25.25 3.27 -13.18
N TYR A 418 -24.41 4.21 -12.83
CA TYR A 418 -23.44 4.04 -11.75
C TYR A 418 -23.56 5.19 -10.73
N PRO A 419 -23.90 4.92 -9.44
CA PRO A 419 -24.33 3.65 -8.86
C PRO A 419 -25.58 3.07 -9.53
N ALA A 420 -25.84 1.77 -9.32
CA ALA A 420 -26.87 1.05 -10.05
C ALA A 420 -28.27 1.67 -9.86
N ARG A 421 -28.84 2.19 -10.97
CA ARG A 421 -30.19 2.81 -11.02
C ARG A 421 -31.20 1.99 -11.79
N GLY A 422 -30.81 0.81 -12.32
CA GLY A 422 -31.65 -0.03 -13.17
C GLY A 422 -31.87 0.55 -14.58
N ILE A 423 -30.94 1.37 -15.05
CA ILE A 423 -30.86 1.89 -16.42
C ILE A 423 -29.76 1.09 -17.12
N GLY A 424 -30.10 -0.11 -17.61
CA GLY A 424 -29.13 -1.02 -18.22
C GLY A 424 -28.80 -0.68 -19.69
N ASP A 425 -27.82 -1.42 -20.25
CA ASP A 425 -27.30 -1.23 -21.61
C ASP A 425 -28.38 -1.25 -22.70
N THR A 426 -29.43 -2.05 -22.52
CA THR A 426 -30.54 -2.09 -23.46
C THR A 426 -31.34 -0.78 -23.49
N THR A 427 -31.50 -0.12 -22.35
CA THR A 427 -32.12 1.20 -22.26
C THR A 427 -31.20 2.26 -22.86
N LEU A 428 -29.91 2.20 -22.55
CA LEU A 428 -28.92 3.13 -23.07
C LEU A 428 -28.84 3.07 -24.61
N ARG A 429 -28.84 1.87 -25.21
CA ARG A 429 -28.89 1.71 -26.67
C ARG A 429 -30.11 2.39 -27.27
N LYS A 430 -31.30 2.23 -26.67
CA LYS A 430 -32.53 2.89 -27.15
C LYS A 430 -32.44 4.42 -27.10
N ILE A 431 -31.81 4.95 -26.04
CA ILE A 431 -31.57 6.40 -25.92
C ILE A 431 -30.62 6.86 -27.06
N ILE A 432 -29.54 6.12 -27.30
CA ILE A 432 -28.59 6.42 -28.39
C ILE A 432 -29.26 6.36 -29.75
N ASP A 433 -30.11 5.36 -30.03
CA ASP A 433 -30.84 5.22 -31.27
C ASP A 433 -31.76 6.43 -31.54
N VAL A 434 -32.47 6.90 -30.48
CA VAL A 434 -33.31 8.11 -30.60
C VAL A 434 -32.47 9.36 -30.81
N ALA A 435 -31.37 9.53 -30.03
CA ALA A 435 -30.47 10.66 -30.17
C ALA A 435 -29.88 10.76 -31.61
N ASN A 436 -29.44 9.63 -32.15
CA ASN A 436 -28.91 9.56 -33.54
C ASN A 436 -29.99 9.84 -34.59
N HIS A 437 -31.21 9.34 -34.36
CA HIS A 437 -32.32 9.57 -35.29
C HIS A 437 -32.72 11.05 -35.34
N ASP A 438 -32.82 11.70 -34.18
CA ASP A 438 -33.28 13.09 -34.05
C ASP A 438 -32.15 14.12 -34.18
N GLY A 439 -30.87 13.67 -34.22
CA GLY A 439 -29.69 14.53 -34.32
C GLY A 439 -29.47 15.43 -33.09
N VAL A 440 -29.78 14.93 -31.88
CA VAL A 440 -29.69 15.66 -30.59
C VAL A 440 -28.77 14.92 -29.65
N SER A 441 -28.35 15.59 -28.54
CA SER A 441 -27.53 14.96 -27.52
C SER A 441 -28.32 13.92 -26.69
N LEU A 442 -27.61 12.97 -26.04
CA LEU A 442 -28.24 12.01 -25.16
C LEU A 442 -28.96 12.69 -23.98
N TRP A 443 -28.41 13.79 -23.50
CA TRP A 443 -29.03 14.60 -22.46
C TRP A 443 -30.40 15.18 -22.92
N SER A 444 -30.47 15.73 -24.16
CA SER A 444 -31.70 16.24 -24.71
C SER A 444 -32.81 15.17 -24.80
N VAL A 445 -32.46 13.95 -25.16
CA VAL A 445 -33.38 12.82 -25.24
C VAL A 445 -33.94 12.45 -23.84
N ILE A 446 -33.06 12.37 -22.80
CA ILE A 446 -33.53 11.94 -21.47
C ILE A 446 -34.22 13.05 -20.68
N SER A 447 -33.84 14.32 -20.89
CA SER A 447 -34.43 15.47 -20.21
C SER A 447 -35.75 15.95 -20.84
N GLN A 448 -35.96 15.66 -22.14
CA GLN A 448 -37.17 16.08 -22.88
C GLN A 448 -37.87 14.88 -23.55
N PRO A 449 -38.27 13.85 -22.78
CA PRO A 449 -38.84 12.61 -23.33
C PRO A 449 -40.18 12.81 -24.07
N HIS A 450 -40.82 13.97 -23.92
CA HIS A 450 -42.04 14.36 -24.63
C HIS A 450 -41.73 14.80 -26.07
N LEU A 451 -40.54 15.32 -26.35
CA LEU A 451 -40.06 15.68 -27.70
C LEU A 451 -39.35 14.49 -28.35
N HIS A 452 -38.64 13.70 -27.58
CA HIS A 452 -37.84 12.56 -28.03
C HIS A 452 -38.34 11.28 -27.33
N PRO A 453 -39.42 10.63 -27.82
CA PRO A 453 -40.04 9.50 -27.14
C PRO A 453 -39.13 8.27 -27.17
N ILE A 454 -38.70 7.82 -25.98
CA ILE A 454 -37.87 6.64 -25.82
C ILE A 454 -38.76 5.39 -25.69
N PRO A 455 -38.54 4.29 -26.46
CA PRO A 455 -39.36 3.09 -26.41
C PRO A 455 -39.07 2.22 -25.20
N VAL A 456 -39.34 2.75 -23.96
CA VAL A 456 -39.11 2.08 -22.68
C VAL A 456 -40.36 2.15 -21.79
N GLY A 457 -40.41 1.30 -20.76
CA GLY A 457 -41.53 1.27 -19.83
C GLY A 457 -41.60 2.49 -18.87
N LYS A 458 -42.78 2.78 -18.33
CA LYS A 458 -42.99 3.90 -17.40
C LYS A 458 -42.01 3.92 -16.22
N SER A 459 -41.69 2.76 -15.63
CA SER A 459 -40.74 2.66 -14.52
C SER A 459 -39.33 3.13 -14.92
N THR A 460 -38.90 2.86 -16.17
CA THR A 460 -37.61 3.32 -16.66
C THR A 460 -37.62 4.82 -16.91
N LEU A 461 -38.73 5.37 -17.46
CA LEU A 461 -38.88 6.83 -17.62
C LEU A 461 -38.82 7.56 -16.27
N THR A 462 -39.50 7.04 -15.24
CA THR A 462 -39.41 7.63 -13.90
C THR A 462 -38.00 7.63 -13.34
N ARG A 463 -37.18 6.59 -13.60
CA ARG A 463 -35.79 6.54 -13.18
C ARG A 463 -34.90 7.53 -13.94
N LEU A 464 -35.16 7.70 -15.25
CA LEU A 464 -34.48 8.69 -16.05
C LEU A 464 -34.82 10.12 -15.60
N ASP A 465 -36.10 10.37 -15.35
CA ASP A 465 -36.56 11.66 -14.81
C ASP A 465 -35.93 11.99 -13.46
N ALA A 466 -35.90 11.03 -12.52
CA ALA A 466 -35.22 11.19 -11.24
C ALA A 466 -33.71 11.47 -11.38
N PHE A 467 -33.06 10.83 -12.35
CA PHE A 467 -31.66 11.11 -12.65
C PHE A 467 -31.45 12.51 -13.22
N CYS A 468 -32.31 12.95 -14.16
CA CYS A 468 -32.27 14.31 -14.72
C CYS A 468 -32.51 15.37 -13.62
N GLN A 469 -33.49 15.17 -12.75
CA GLN A 469 -33.77 16.09 -11.63
C GLN A 469 -32.56 16.19 -10.67
N LEU A 470 -31.85 15.09 -10.42
CA LEU A 470 -30.66 15.08 -9.58
C LEU A 470 -29.54 15.95 -10.21
N ILE A 471 -29.25 15.76 -11.50
CA ILE A 471 -28.24 16.54 -12.22
C ILE A 471 -28.62 18.03 -12.27
N GLU A 472 -29.86 18.36 -12.64
CA GLU A 472 -30.32 19.75 -12.71
C GLU A 472 -30.32 20.43 -11.34
N GLY A 473 -30.64 19.69 -10.26
CA GLY A 473 -30.53 20.21 -8.89
C GLY A 473 -29.11 20.67 -8.57
N TRP A 474 -28.08 19.90 -8.95
CA TRP A 474 -26.69 20.29 -8.77
C TRP A 474 -26.27 21.44 -9.68
N ARG A 475 -26.74 21.47 -10.91
CA ARG A 475 -26.46 22.57 -11.86
C ARG A 475 -26.94 23.92 -11.34
N VAL A 476 -28.16 23.95 -10.74
CA VAL A 476 -28.68 25.16 -10.10
C VAL A 476 -27.79 25.62 -8.92
N ARG A 477 -27.35 24.67 -8.11
CA ARG A 477 -26.49 24.94 -6.94
C ARG A 477 -25.09 25.37 -7.34
N MET A 478 -24.53 24.82 -8.40
CA MET A 478 -23.18 25.14 -8.92
C MET A 478 -23.00 26.63 -9.20
N ALA A 479 -24.09 27.38 -9.51
CA ALA A 479 -24.02 28.82 -9.75
C ALA A 479 -23.72 29.64 -8.48
N ALA A 480 -23.94 29.07 -7.28
CA ALA A 480 -23.77 29.76 -6.00
C ALA A 480 -22.75 29.12 -5.05
N GLU A 481 -22.40 27.87 -5.29
CA GLU A 481 -21.50 27.08 -4.44
C GLU A 481 -20.10 26.97 -5.09
N ASP A 482 -19.04 26.95 -4.27
CA ASP A 482 -17.67 26.71 -4.76
C ASP A 482 -17.45 25.25 -5.16
N ALA A 483 -16.31 24.95 -5.79
CA ALA A 483 -15.98 23.62 -6.28
C ALA A 483 -16.02 22.55 -5.18
N TYR A 484 -15.62 22.89 -3.95
CA TYR A 484 -15.64 21.94 -2.84
C TYR A 484 -17.06 21.67 -2.34
N GLU A 485 -17.86 22.72 -2.14
CA GLU A 485 -19.24 22.58 -1.64
C GLU A 485 -20.08 21.74 -2.60
N ILE A 486 -20.09 22.08 -3.89
CA ILE A 486 -20.86 21.33 -4.89
C ILE A 486 -20.25 19.95 -5.17
N GLY A 487 -18.94 19.83 -5.25
CA GLY A 487 -18.26 18.57 -5.50
C GLY A 487 -18.47 17.56 -4.36
N HIS A 488 -18.42 18.01 -3.12
CA HIS A 488 -18.75 17.20 -1.96
C HIS A 488 -20.23 16.74 -1.98
N ALA A 489 -21.14 17.66 -2.30
CA ALA A 489 -22.57 17.32 -2.39
C ALA A 489 -22.84 16.25 -3.46
N ILE A 490 -22.22 16.37 -4.63
CA ILE A 490 -22.33 15.39 -5.73
C ILE A 490 -21.87 13.99 -5.27
N ILE A 491 -20.73 13.88 -4.60
CA ILE A 491 -20.23 12.60 -4.10
C ILE A 491 -21.19 11.96 -3.09
N MET A 492 -21.73 12.74 -2.18
CA MET A 492 -22.62 12.25 -1.11
C MET A 492 -24.01 11.90 -1.62
N GLU A 493 -24.59 12.74 -2.47
CA GLU A 493 -25.97 12.62 -2.94
C GLU A 493 -26.09 11.65 -4.13
N SER A 494 -25.03 11.47 -4.96
CA SER A 494 -25.03 10.50 -6.07
C SER A 494 -25.15 9.04 -5.60
N GLY A 495 -24.73 8.76 -4.38
CA GLY A 495 -24.67 7.43 -3.79
C GLY A 495 -23.32 6.70 -4.00
N ILE A 496 -22.33 7.30 -4.67
CA ILE A 496 -20.99 6.73 -4.87
C ILE A 496 -20.33 6.47 -3.52
N SER A 497 -20.33 7.45 -2.60
CA SER A 497 -19.76 7.28 -1.28
C SER A 497 -20.40 6.08 -0.56
N LYS A 498 -21.73 5.98 -0.58
CA LYS A 498 -22.45 4.87 0.05
C LYS A 498 -22.02 3.50 -0.52
N GLU A 499 -21.79 3.40 -1.81
CA GLU A 499 -21.33 2.15 -2.45
C GLU A 499 -19.91 1.81 -2.06
N ILE A 500 -18.98 2.78 -2.11
CA ILE A 500 -17.57 2.60 -1.78
C ILE A 500 -17.38 2.29 -0.29
N TYR A 501 -18.11 2.99 0.61
CA TYR A 501 -18.01 2.75 2.06
C TYR A 501 -18.82 1.53 2.55
N ALA A 502 -19.58 0.87 1.69
CA ALA A 502 -20.32 -0.33 2.07
C ALA A 502 -19.45 -1.55 2.35
N SER A 503 -18.18 -1.56 1.93
CA SER A 503 -17.26 -2.68 2.05
C SER A 503 -16.04 -2.36 2.91
N LYS A 504 -15.51 -3.39 3.60
CA LYS A 504 -14.24 -3.34 4.34
C LYS A 504 -13.15 -4.20 3.68
N ASN A 505 -13.32 -4.53 2.42
CA ASN A 505 -12.32 -5.23 1.63
C ASN A 505 -11.12 -4.29 1.42
N PRO A 506 -9.86 -4.74 1.44
CA PRO A 506 -8.68 -3.91 1.18
C PRO A 506 -8.75 -3.06 -0.08
N ASP A 507 -9.28 -3.59 -1.18
CA ASP A 507 -9.45 -2.85 -2.43
C ASP A 507 -10.46 -1.68 -2.29
N ASP A 508 -11.52 -1.87 -1.51
CA ASP A 508 -12.54 -0.83 -1.27
C ASP A 508 -12.05 0.20 -0.24
N VAL A 509 -11.20 -0.21 0.72
CA VAL A 509 -10.51 0.73 1.62
C VAL A 509 -9.59 1.65 0.82
N ALA A 510 -8.83 1.12 -0.14
CA ALA A 510 -7.99 1.93 -1.02
C ALA A 510 -8.82 2.92 -1.87
N ARG A 511 -10.02 2.51 -2.32
CA ARG A 511 -10.96 3.42 -3.01
C ARG A 511 -11.53 4.50 -2.08
N GLN A 512 -11.79 4.16 -0.82
CA GLN A 512 -12.22 5.14 0.19
C GLN A 512 -11.13 6.19 0.39
N GLU A 513 -9.88 5.76 0.62
CA GLU A 513 -8.73 6.66 0.75
C GLU A 513 -8.56 7.56 -0.48
N ASN A 514 -8.70 7.00 -1.69
CA ASN A 514 -8.62 7.77 -2.93
C ASN A 514 -9.74 8.80 -3.04
N LEU A 515 -10.97 8.45 -2.66
CA LEU A 515 -12.11 9.37 -2.70
C LEU A 515 -11.94 10.52 -1.71
N GLU A 516 -11.43 10.23 -0.53
CA GLU A 516 -11.16 11.23 0.51
C GLU A 516 -10.01 12.16 0.11
N GLU A 517 -8.97 11.60 -0.48
CA GLU A 517 -7.86 12.36 -1.03
C GLU A 517 -8.32 13.28 -2.18
N PHE A 518 -9.26 12.80 -3.01
CA PHE A 518 -9.88 13.60 -4.06
C PHE A 518 -10.72 14.76 -3.49
N LEU A 519 -11.48 14.53 -2.44
CA LEU A 519 -12.18 15.59 -1.70
C LEU A 519 -11.21 16.59 -1.07
N GLY A 520 -10.07 16.09 -0.59
CA GLY A 520 -8.97 16.93 -0.13
C GLY A 520 -8.45 17.85 -1.24
N SER A 521 -8.28 17.35 -2.46
CA SER A 521 -7.79 18.14 -3.59
C SER A 521 -8.76 19.27 -3.98
N LEU A 522 -10.07 19.03 -3.97
CA LEU A 522 -11.09 20.04 -4.20
C LEU A 522 -11.03 21.16 -3.15
N LYS A 523 -10.91 20.79 -1.89
CA LYS A 523 -10.80 21.76 -0.80
C LYS A 523 -9.55 22.59 -0.91
N ASP A 524 -8.44 21.93 -1.19
CA ASP A 524 -7.17 22.59 -1.42
C ASP A 524 -7.21 23.58 -2.58
N PHE A 525 -7.86 23.20 -3.68
CA PHE A 525 -8.06 24.06 -4.83
C PHE A 525 -8.80 25.36 -4.42
N VAL A 526 -9.92 25.23 -3.72
CA VAL A 526 -10.72 26.38 -3.27
C VAL A 526 -9.96 27.24 -2.25
N GLU A 527 -9.30 26.61 -1.26
CA GLU A 527 -8.54 27.36 -0.24
C GLU A 527 -7.35 28.09 -0.88
N ASN A 528 -6.66 27.51 -1.86
CA ASN A 528 -5.56 28.13 -2.57
C ASN A 528 -6.00 29.39 -3.35
N HIS A 529 -7.04 29.25 -4.16
CA HIS A 529 -7.55 30.38 -4.96
C HIS A 529 -8.09 31.49 -4.06
N ARG A 530 -8.70 31.13 -2.93
CA ARG A 530 -9.16 32.09 -1.93
C ARG A 530 -8.01 32.85 -1.25
N GLU A 531 -6.91 32.14 -0.89
CA GLU A 531 -5.72 32.76 -0.29
C GLU A 531 -4.98 33.65 -1.30
N GLU A 532 -4.98 33.28 -2.57
CA GLU A 532 -4.39 34.05 -3.65
C GLU A 532 -5.28 35.23 -4.12
N GLY A 533 -6.52 35.29 -3.61
CA GLY A 533 -7.49 36.35 -3.98
C GLY A 533 -8.17 36.12 -5.32
N LEU A 534 -8.10 34.92 -5.87
CA LEU A 534 -8.71 34.51 -7.14
C LEU A 534 -10.12 33.95 -6.94
N VAL A 535 -10.97 34.72 -6.22
CA VAL A 535 -12.31 34.26 -5.78
C VAL A 535 -13.25 33.93 -6.96
N GLU A 536 -13.04 34.51 -8.12
CA GLU A 536 -13.82 34.27 -9.34
C GLU A 536 -13.46 32.95 -10.04
N GLN A 537 -12.34 32.31 -9.67
CA GLN A 537 -11.81 31.08 -10.27
C GLN A 537 -11.89 29.90 -9.29
N MET A 538 -12.98 29.76 -8.56
CA MET A 538 -13.18 28.68 -7.60
C MET A 538 -14.34 27.75 -7.98
N SER A 539 -14.79 27.82 -9.25
CA SER A 539 -15.91 27.00 -9.72
C SER A 539 -15.50 25.55 -9.98
N LEU A 540 -16.47 24.66 -10.04
CA LEU A 540 -16.25 23.25 -10.42
C LEU A 540 -15.68 23.13 -11.84
N ALA A 541 -16.00 24.07 -12.74
CA ALA A 541 -15.47 24.10 -14.10
C ALA A 541 -13.96 24.43 -14.10
N ASP A 542 -13.52 25.39 -13.27
CA ASP A 542 -12.12 25.74 -13.13
C ASP A 542 -11.31 24.56 -12.56
N TYR A 543 -11.84 23.86 -11.55
CA TYR A 543 -11.22 22.67 -11.02
C TYR A 543 -11.06 21.55 -12.07
N LEU A 544 -12.10 21.33 -12.89
CA LEU A 544 -12.04 20.33 -13.98
C LEU A 544 -11.00 20.68 -15.03
N GLN A 545 -10.80 21.96 -15.30
CA GLN A 545 -9.75 22.41 -16.21
C GLN A 545 -8.36 22.08 -15.65
N ASP A 546 -8.12 22.34 -14.37
CA ASP A 546 -6.85 21.96 -13.71
C ASP A 546 -6.63 20.45 -13.77
N VAL A 547 -7.65 19.65 -13.44
CA VAL A 547 -7.56 18.18 -13.51
C VAL A 547 -7.28 17.68 -14.94
N ALA A 548 -7.90 18.31 -15.96
CA ALA A 548 -7.65 17.94 -17.34
C ALA A 548 -6.20 18.20 -17.77
N LEU A 549 -5.65 19.37 -17.40
CA LEU A 549 -4.25 19.70 -17.65
C LEU A 549 -3.28 18.74 -16.94
N LEU A 550 -3.61 18.31 -15.72
CA LEU A 550 -2.83 17.32 -14.96
C LEU A 550 -2.83 15.95 -15.68
N THR A 551 -3.96 15.57 -16.27
CA THR A 551 -4.11 14.26 -16.92
C THR A 551 -3.41 14.22 -18.30
N ASP A 552 -3.40 15.32 -19.04
CA ASP A 552 -2.76 15.40 -20.37
C ASP A 552 -1.23 15.34 -20.28
N LEU A 553 -0.63 15.96 -19.28
CA LEU A 553 0.81 15.89 -19.03
C LEU A 553 1.30 14.48 -18.69
N ASP A 554 0.44 13.63 -18.11
CA ASP A 554 0.72 12.20 -17.88
C ASP A 554 0.82 11.40 -19.22
N SER A 555 0.28 11.93 -20.30
CA SER A 555 0.19 11.26 -21.61
C SER A 555 1.28 11.68 -22.62
N GLU A 556 2.04 12.74 -22.36
CA GLU A 556 3.14 13.15 -23.24
C GLU A 556 4.31 12.16 -23.21
N GLN A 557 4.53 11.51 -24.34
CA GLN A 557 5.64 10.60 -24.63
C GLN A 557 6.93 11.41 -24.81
N GLY A 558 7.63 11.71 -23.69
CA GLY A 558 9.03 12.09 -23.71
C GLY A 558 9.94 10.85 -23.58
N ASP A 559 11.26 11.04 -23.67
CA ASP A 559 12.27 9.98 -23.53
C ASP A 559 11.89 9.04 -22.35
N GLU A 560 11.35 7.85 -22.70
CA GLU A 560 10.62 6.98 -21.75
C GLU A 560 11.48 6.51 -20.55
N ASP A 561 12.82 6.69 -20.65
CA ASP A 561 13.77 6.14 -19.71
C ASP A 561 14.27 7.14 -18.64
N ASP A 562 14.08 8.46 -18.79
CA ASP A 562 14.59 9.45 -17.83
C ASP A 562 13.47 10.09 -17.00
N ARG A 563 12.88 9.34 -16.06
CA ARG A 563 11.76 9.75 -15.20
C ARG A 563 11.96 9.32 -13.77
N VAL A 564 11.53 10.17 -12.82
CA VAL A 564 11.50 9.81 -11.39
C VAL A 564 10.52 8.66 -11.16
N ALA A 565 10.92 7.65 -10.44
CA ALA A 565 10.09 6.50 -10.11
C ALA A 565 9.22 6.78 -8.87
N LEU A 566 7.90 6.71 -9.01
CA LEU A 566 6.94 6.79 -7.91
C LEU A 566 6.31 5.42 -7.69
N MET A 567 6.42 4.85 -6.46
CA MET A 567 5.86 3.53 -6.19
C MET A 567 5.66 3.26 -4.71
N THR A 568 4.85 2.25 -4.42
CA THR A 568 4.78 1.73 -3.05
C THR A 568 6.08 1.03 -2.67
N VAL A 569 6.41 0.98 -1.38
CA VAL A 569 7.59 0.23 -0.90
C VAL A 569 7.53 -1.24 -1.31
N HIS A 570 6.33 -1.85 -1.36
CA HIS A 570 6.15 -3.23 -1.81
C HIS A 570 6.58 -3.42 -3.27
N SER A 571 6.23 -2.47 -4.13
CA SER A 571 6.62 -2.49 -5.56
C SER A 571 8.11 -2.26 -5.79
N ALA A 572 8.79 -1.63 -4.83
CA ALA A 572 10.23 -1.37 -4.89
C ALA A 572 11.10 -2.59 -4.54
N LYS A 573 10.50 -3.68 -4.02
CA LYS A 573 11.25 -4.91 -3.73
C LYS A 573 11.89 -5.48 -4.99
N GLY A 574 13.19 -5.75 -4.92
CA GLY A 574 13.98 -6.21 -6.08
C GLY A 574 14.61 -5.10 -6.92
N LEU A 575 14.17 -3.84 -6.77
CA LEU A 575 14.74 -2.68 -7.45
C LEU A 575 15.84 -2.02 -6.63
N GLU A 576 16.60 -1.10 -7.26
CA GLU A 576 17.66 -0.30 -6.64
C GLU A 576 17.79 1.04 -7.35
N PHE A 577 18.11 2.09 -6.59
CA PHE A 577 18.20 3.46 -7.09
C PHE A 577 19.34 4.21 -6.39
N PRO A 578 20.09 5.06 -7.10
CA PRO A 578 21.10 5.92 -6.49
C PRO A 578 20.54 6.76 -5.32
N THR A 579 19.36 7.34 -5.48
CA THR A 579 18.70 8.18 -4.47
C THR A 579 17.28 7.71 -4.20
N VAL A 580 16.95 7.46 -2.94
CA VAL A 580 15.62 7.04 -2.49
C VAL A 580 15.06 8.03 -1.49
N PHE A 581 13.84 8.47 -1.73
CA PHE A 581 13.00 9.19 -0.77
C PHE A 581 11.98 8.21 -0.19
N VAL A 582 11.94 8.06 1.13
CA VAL A 582 10.89 7.31 1.84
C VAL A 582 10.00 8.31 2.52
N VAL A 583 8.78 8.46 2.01
CA VAL A 583 7.88 9.55 2.38
C VAL A 583 6.72 9.08 3.26
N GLY A 584 6.17 10.00 4.06
CA GLY A 584 5.02 9.72 4.92
C GLY A 584 5.37 8.80 6.09
N LEU A 585 6.54 8.98 6.72
CA LEU A 585 6.93 8.23 7.91
C LEU A 585 6.25 8.77 9.17
N GLU A 586 4.95 8.50 9.27
CA GLU A 586 4.08 8.95 10.36
C GLU A 586 3.32 7.76 10.98
N GLU A 587 2.97 7.88 12.27
CA GLU A 587 2.05 6.93 12.89
C GLU A 587 0.73 6.92 12.11
N ASN A 588 0.06 5.77 12.06
CA ASN A 588 -1.17 5.55 11.29
C ASN A 588 -1.04 5.63 9.75
N ILE A 589 0.18 5.77 9.23
CA ILE A 589 0.50 5.63 7.81
C ILE A 589 1.59 4.57 7.65
N PHE A 590 2.73 4.77 8.26
CA PHE A 590 3.86 3.86 8.26
C PHE A 590 4.49 3.80 9.68
N PRO A 591 4.02 2.88 10.56
CA PRO A 591 3.20 1.69 10.30
C PRO A 591 1.72 1.98 10.04
N SER A 592 1.08 1.04 9.32
CA SER A 592 -0.36 1.03 9.10
C SER A 592 -1.14 0.91 10.43
N PRO A 593 -2.31 1.56 10.59
CA PRO A 593 -3.15 1.41 11.77
C PRO A 593 -3.54 -0.04 12.06
N MET A 594 -3.73 -0.85 11.01
CA MET A 594 -4.10 -2.26 11.14
C MET A 594 -3.00 -3.09 11.80
N SER A 595 -1.75 -2.71 11.63
CA SER A 595 -0.59 -3.42 12.19
C SER A 595 -0.29 -3.08 13.65
N ALA A 596 -0.89 -2.03 14.20
CA ALA A 596 -0.58 -1.52 15.53
C ALA A 596 -0.98 -2.49 16.68
N GLY A 597 -1.93 -3.40 16.43
CA GLY A 597 -2.46 -4.36 17.39
C GLY A 597 -1.69 -5.68 17.49
N SER A 598 -0.74 -5.96 16.59
CA SER A 598 -0.04 -7.24 16.50
C SER A 598 1.47 -7.04 16.38
N THR A 599 2.24 -7.64 17.31
CA THR A 599 3.71 -7.61 17.24
C THR A 599 4.23 -8.18 15.91
N ARG A 600 3.59 -9.25 15.40
CA ARG A 600 3.98 -9.88 14.14
C ARG A 600 3.81 -8.93 12.95
N GLU A 601 2.68 -8.24 12.88
CA GLU A 601 2.38 -7.28 11.82
C GLU A 601 3.26 -6.03 11.94
N LEU A 602 3.53 -5.57 13.16
CA LEU A 602 4.44 -4.46 13.39
C LEU A 602 5.89 -4.80 12.97
N GLU A 603 6.34 -6.04 13.19
CA GLU A 603 7.62 -6.52 12.69
C GLU A 603 7.65 -6.59 11.16
N GLU A 604 6.53 -6.92 10.51
CA GLU A 604 6.42 -6.89 9.04
C GLU A 604 6.50 -5.46 8.49
N GLU A 605 5.83 -4.50 9.11
CA GLU A 605 5.96 -3.07 8.76
C GLU A 605 7.41 -2.57 8.93
N ARG A 606 8.11 -3.02 9.99
CA ARG A 606 9.54 -2.67 10.17
C ARG A 606 10.42 -3.28 9.06
N ARG A 607 10.14 -4.53 8.62
CA ARG A 607 10.80 -5.11 7.45
C ARG A 607 10.50 -4.31 6.19
N LEU A 608 9.28 -3.78 6.05
CA LEU A 608 8.92 -2.94 4.93
C LEU A 608 9.78 -1.66 4.90
N LEU A 609 9.98 -0.98 6.03
CA LEU A 609 10.89 0.16 6.10
C LEU A 609 12.36 -0.26 5.84
N TYR A 610 12.79 -1.40 6.35
CA TYR A 610 14.11 -1.97 6.05
C TYR A 610 14.29 -2.18 4.54
N VAL A 611 13.27 -2.73 3.85
CA VAL A 611 13.27 -2.87 2.39
C VAL A 611 13.39 -1.50 1.74
N ALA A 612 12.63 -0.49 2.16
CA ALA A 612 12.70 0.85 1.58
C ALA A 612 14.10 1.47 1.66
N ILE A 613 14.71 1.46 2.85
CA ILE A 613 16.07 1.99 3.08
C ILE A 613 17.10 1.25 2.22
N THR A 614 17.00 -0.08 2.14
CA THR A 614 17.96 -0.90 1.40
C THR A 614 17.79 -0.85 -0.13
N ARG A 615 16.84 -0.05 -0.65
CA ARG A 615 16.77 0.27 -2.09
C ARG A 615 17.75 1.34 -2.49
N ALA A 616 18.23 2.14 -1.54
CA ALA A 616 19.18 3.21 -1.79
C ALA A 616 20.60 2.71 -1.98
N GLU A 617 21.27 3.25 -2.99
CA GLU A 617 22.70 3.01 -3.22
C GLU A 617 23.55 4.06 -2.49
N ARG A 618 23.26 5.36 -2.68
CA ARG A 618 24.06 6.49 -2.18
C ARG A 618 23.33 7.37 -1.19
N HIS A 619 22.07 7.77 -1.52
CA HIS A 619 21.29 8.71 -0.70
C HIS A 619 19.97 8.10 -0.28
N CYS A 620 19.68 8.16 1.01
CA CYS A 620 18.41 7.78 1.58
C CYS A 620 17.83 8.94 2.41
N ILE A 621 16.75 9.55 1.91
CA ILE A 621 16.09 10.69 2.53
C ILE A 621 14.74 10.23 3.06
N LEU A 622 14.51 10.45 4.35
CA LEU A 622 13.28 10.12 5.05
C LEU A 622 12.48 11.40 5.27
N THR A 623 11.18 11.37 5.03
CA THR A 623 10.31 12.54 5.30
C THR A 623 9.11 12.16 6.13
N CYS A 624 8.61 13.10 6.93
CA CYS A 624 7.39 12.98 7.69
C CYS A 624 6.70 14.33 7.79
N ALA A 625 5.37 14.38 7.63
CA ALA A 625 4.58 15.60 7.78
C ALA A 625 3.92 15.63 9.18
N GLN A 626 3.78 16.84 9.75
CA GLN A 626 3.10 17.02 11.03
C GLN A 626 1.58 16.97 10.89
N ASN A 627 1.07 17.29 9.70
CA ASN A 627 -0.35 17.23 9.41
C ASN A 627 -0.58 16.80 7.96
N ARG A 628 -1.68 16.05 7.77
CA ARG A 628 -2.18 15.62 6.46
C ARG A 628 -3.67 15.77 6.39
N TRP A 629 -4.14 16.02 5.20
CA TRP A 629 -5.57 15.98 4.94
C TRP A 629 -5.99 14.52 4.71
N ARG A 630 -6.73 13.95 5.68
CA ARG A 630 -7.24 12.57 5.60
C ARG A 630 -8.69 12.53 6.10
N TYR A 631 -9.51 11.66 5.49
CA TYR A 631 -10.90 11.45 5.91
C TYR A 631 -11.73 12.74 5.99
N GLY A 632 -11.50 13.68 5.04
CA GLY A 632 -12.19 14.97 5.03
C GLY A 632 -11.81 15.89 6.19
N LYS A 633 -10.74 15.59 6.95
CA LYS A 633 -10.26 16.37 8.10
C LYS A 633 -8.75 16.53 8.05
N LEU A 634 -8.29 17.61 8.64
CA LEU A 634 -6.87 17.79 8.91
C LEU A 634 -6.50 16.94 10.13
N GLU A 635 -5.68 15.93 9.92
CA GLU A 635 -5.15 15.08 10.99
C GLU A 635 -3.72 15.52 11.34
N TYR A 636 -3.42 15.52 12.64
CA TYR A 636 -2.08 15.80 13.16
C TYR A 636 -1.46 14.47 13.57
N ASP A 637 -0.42 14.07 12.85
CA ASP A 637 0.28 12.83 13.09
C ASP A 637 1.63 13.07 13.77
N THR A 638 2.08 12.08 14.52
CA THR A 638 3.42 12.06 15.09
C THR A 638 4.36 11.31 14.17
N PRO A 639 5.67 11.66 14.16
CA PRO A 639 6.65 10.89 13.41
C PRO A 639 6.60 9.40 13.76
N SER A 640 6.75 8.55 12.76
CA SER A 640 6.74 7.09 12.91
C SER A 640 7.65 6.62 14.04
N ARG A 641 7.16 5.67 14.84
CA ARG A 641 7.97 5.00 15.87
C ARG A 641 9.25 4.39 15.33
N PHE A 642 9.25 3.96 14.07
CA PHE A 642 10.41 3.36 13.43
C PHE A 642 11.59 4.31 13.24
N ILE A 643 11.35 5.61 13.21
CA ILE A 643 12.45 6.60 13.17
C ILE A 643 13.32 6.48 14.44
N LYS A 644 12.69 6.17 15.60
CA LYS A 644 13.42 5.96 16.86
C LYS A 644 14.18 4.64 16.90
N ASP A 645 13.81 3.68 16.07
CA ASP A 645 14.49 2.39 15.96
C ASP A 645 15.79 2.49 15.12
N ILE A 646 15.96 3.58 14.37
CA ILE A 646 17.21 3.88 13.64
C ILE A 646 18.18 4.54 14.63
N ASP A 647 19.41 4.02 14.73
CA ASP A 647 20.44 4.59 15.56
C ASP A 647 20.79 6.03 15.11
N THR A 648 20.74 6.95 16.07
CA THR A 648 20.96 8.38 15.81
C THR A 648 22.35 8.71 15.24
N ARG A 649 23.31 7.79 15.37
CA ARG A 649 24.62 7.92 14.74
C ARG A 649 24.58 7.88 13.21
N PHE A 650 23.55 7.25 12.64
CA PHE A 650 23.38 7.09 11.20
C PHE A 650 22.25 7.96 10.63
N LEU A 651 21.60 8.77 11.46
CA LEU A 651 20.47 9.61 11.09
C LEU A 651 20.74 11.09 11.40
N ARG A 652 20.80 11.91 10.36
CA ARG A 652 20.90 13.37 10.46
C ARG A 652 19.50 13.98 10.35
N VAL A 653 19.07 14.73 11.35
CA VAL A 653 17.81 15.47 11.30
C VAL A 653 18.08 16.88 10.77
N GLU A 654 17.55 17.20 9.58
CA GLU A 654 17.57 18.58 9.06
C GLU A 654 16.35 19.32 9.61
N SER A 655 16.52 19.97 10.77
CA SER A 655 15.60 21.04 11.18
C SER A 655 15.80 22.20 10.21
N GLY A 656 14.74 22.76 9.64
CA GLY A 656 14.80 23.78 8.57
C GLY A 656 15.51 25.10 8.89
N ARG A 657 16.71 25.01 9.41
CA ARG A 657 17.70 26.09 9.51
C ARG A 657 18.80 25.81 8.50
N GLN A 658 18.60 26.20 7.26
CA GLN A 658 19.75 26.46 6.40
C GLN A 658 20.25 27.88 6.74
N ASP A 659 21.36 27.92 7.46
CA ASP A 659 22.22 29.11 7.57
C ASP A 659 22.79 29.39 6.17
N TYR A 660 22.11 30.23 5.40
CA TYR A 660 22.74 30.97 4.30
C TYR A 660 23.54 32.14 4.89
N GLY A 661 24.83 31.92 5.00
CA GLY A 661 25.79 33.00 5.24
C GLY A 661 26.46 33.01 6.60
N ARG A 662 27.51 32.24 6.74
CA ARG A 662 28.75 32.65 7.41
C ARG A 662 29.90 31.71 7.02
N ALA A 663 30.74 32.24 6.15
CA ALA A 663 32.10 31.71 6.00
C ALA A 663 32.90 32.03 7.28
N GLU A 664 33.64 31.03 7.72
CA GLU A 664 34.81 31.07 8.59
C GLU A 664 34.70 31.72 9.99
N SER A 665 34.70 30.87 11.00
CA SER A 665 35.72 30.96 12.05
C SER A 665 35.80 29.64 12.82
N LEU A 666 36.92 28.98 12.76
CA LEU A 666 37.42 27.91 13.63
C LEU A 666 37.41 28.35 15.09
N SER A 667 36.63 27.65 15.93
CA SER A 667 37.06 27.28 17.28
C SER A 667 35.95 26.53 18.02
N GLY A 668 36.32 25.45 18.65
CA GLY A 668 35.46 24.46 19.26
C GLY A 668 34.51 24.99 20.34
N SER A 669 33.35 24.39 20.37
CA SER A 669 32.54 24.34 21.59
C SER A 669 31.48 23.24 21.55
N ARG A 670 31.45 22.48 22.56
CA ARG A 670 30.57 21.42 23.04
C ARG A 670 29.11 21.56 22.61
N THR A 671 28.64 20.53 21.94
CA THR A 671 27.21 20.29 21.72
C THR A 671 26.49 19.97 23.02
N LYS A 672 25.56 20.82 23.43
CA LYS A 672 24.55 20.52 24.44
C LYS A 672 23.31 19.91 23.73
N SER A 673 23.02 18.70 24.10
CA SER A 673 21.79 17.97 23.81
C SER A 673 20.57 18.73 24.36
N VAL A 674 19.58 18.98 23.51
CA VAL A 674 18.26 19.52 23.91
C VAL A 674 17.24 18.43 23.79
N TYR A 675 17.15 17.57 24.78
CA TYR A 675 15.95 16.82 25.18
C TYR A 675 16.12 16.39 26.63
N GLY A 676 15.47 17.11 27.55
CA GLY A 676 15.39 16.74 28.95
C GLY A 676 14.51 17.70 29.69
N ASN A 677 13.21 17.49 29.68
CA ASN A 677 12.31 18.13 30.65
C ASN A 677 12.38 17.33 31.95
N SER A 678 13.11 17.85 32.89
CA SER A 678 13.07 17.42 34.29
C SER A 678 12.19 18.39 35.10
N PHE A 679 11.13 17.87 35.67
CA PHE A 679 10.41 18.52 36.75
C PHE A 679 11.25 18.34 38.02
N SER A 680 11.71 19.44 38.59
CA SER A 680 12.32 19.48 39.93
C SER A 680 11.30 19.95 40.95
N GLY A 681 10.96 19.09 41.88
CA GLY A 681 10.31 19.46 43.14
C GLY A 681 11.29 19.20 44.27
N GLN A 682 11.67 20.27 44.95
CA GLN A 682 12.51 20.27 46.15
C GLN A 682 11.78 19.65 47.33
N SER A 683 12.43 18.80 48.08
CA SER A 683 12.48 18.98 49.56
C SER A 683 13.57 18.12 50.18
N SER A 684 14.15 18.68 51.20
CA SER A 684 15.37 18.51 51.87
C SER A 684 15.42 17.36 52.92
N ARG A 685 16.64 16.92 53.14
CA ARG A 685 17.32 16.51 54.42
C ARG A 685 17.25 15.08 54.94
N SER A 686 18.42 14.59 55.06
CA SER A 686 19.20 13.98 56.16
C SER A 686 19.22 12.45 56.29
N GLY A 687 20.36 11.87 56.11
CA GLY A 687 21.13 11.30 57.18
C GLY A 687 21.29 9.78 57.17
N SER A 688 22.56 9.39 57.01
CA SER A 688 23.28 8.25 57.63
C SER A 688 23.10 6.81 57.07
N SER A 689 24.20 6.42 56.43
CA SER A 689 25.03 5.18 56.62
C SER A 689 24.39 3.92 57.23
N TRP A 690 24.65 2.78 56.64
CA TRP A 690 25.44 1.64 57.05
C TRP A 690 25.26 0.41 56.15
N GLN A 691 26.34 -0.25 56.01
CA GLN A 691 26.78 -1.40 55.24
C GLN A 691 26.05 -2.73 55.51
N GLN A 692 26.31 -3.63 54.53
CA GLN A 692 26.55 -5.08 54.62
C GLN A 692 25.43 -6.04 54.20
N ASN A 693 25.74 -6.77 53.14
CA ASN A 693 25.28 -8.11 52.79
C ASN A 693 25.74 -9.14 53.83
N PRO A 694 25.32 -10.39 53.93
CA PRO A 694 25.06 -11.33 52.86
C PRO A 694 23.91 -12.37 53.06
N HIS A 695 23.64 -13.14 52.02
CA HIS A 695 22.85 -14.36 51.86
C HIS A 695 22.94 -15.44 53.00
N PRO A 696 22.21 -16.62 52.90
CA PRO A 696 21.13 -17.15 52.07
C PRO A 696 20.05 -17.98 52.83
N VAL A 697 19.22 -18.76 52.08
CA VAL A 697 18.60 -20.06 52.38
C VAL A 697 17.08 -20.15 52.46
N ALA A 698 16.54 -20.91 51.43
CA ALA A 698 15.59 -22.01 51.43
C ALA A 698 14.13 -21.87 51.87
N SER A 699 13.31 -22.22 50.89
CA SER A 699 12.14 -23.11 50.95
C SER A 699 10.96 -22.80 51.86
N GLN A 700 9.76 -22.64 51.29
CA GLN A 700 8.67 -23.58 51.48
C GLN A 700 7.43 -23.23 50.64
N PHE A 701 6.92 -24.25 49.99
CA PHE A 701 5.63 -24.29 49.31
C PHE A 701 4.48 -23.91 50.27
N LYS A 702 3.49 -23.16 49.76
CA LYS A 702 2.09 -23.27 50.16
C LYS A 702 1.15 -22.95 48.99
N ALA A 703 0.12 -23.81 48.93
CA ALA A 703 -0.83 -24.04 47.89
C ALA A 703 -1.78 -22.89 47.57
N ASP A 704 -2.19 -22.86 46.31
CA ASP A 704 -3.26 -22.02 45.75
C ASP A 704 -4.63 -22.31 46.38
N PRO A 705 -5.50 -21.30 46.53
CA PRO A 705 -6.95 -21.54 46.63
C PRO A 705 -7.62 -21.46 45.26
N LYS A 706 -8.44 -22.48 45.00
CA LYS A 706 -9.29 -22.68 43.81
C LYS A 706 -10.22 -21.50 43.55
N PRO A 707 -10.51 -21.18 42.30
CA PRO A 707 -11.49 -20.15 41.97
C PRO A 707 -12.93 -20.71 42.22
N ARG A 708 -13.76 -19.89 42.86
CA ARG A 708 -15.19 -20.10 43.02
C ARG A 708 -15.91 -19.93 41.68
N ILE A 709 -16.62 -20.93 41.23
CA ILE A 709 -17.57 -20.91 40.13
C ILE A 709 -18.75 -20.07 40.56
N VAL A 710 -19.00 -18.96 39.85
CA VAL A 710 -20.25 -18.19 39.90
C VAL A 710 -21.12 -18.68 38.74
N ALA A 711 -22.30 -19.16 39.09
CA ALA A 711 -23.30 -19.61 38.11
C ALA A 711 -23.78 -18.48 37.20
N PRO A 712 -24.11 -18.76 35.92
CA PRO A 712 -24.60 -17.74 35.00
C PRO A 712 -26.01 -17.29 35.38
N ARG A 713 -26.22 -15.99 35.49
CA ARG A 713 -27.57 -15.40 35.53
C ARG A 713 -28.23 -15.61 34.17
N GLN A 714 -29.44 -16.10 34.18
CA GLN A 714 -30.33 -16.20 33.03
C GLN A 714 -30.59 -14.81 32.42
N PRO A 715 -30.69 -14.69 31.07
CA PRO A 715 -31.05 -13.44 30.44
C PRO A 715 -32.53 -13.15 30.66
N GLU A 716 -32.81 -11.96 31.13
CA GLU A 716 -34.17 -11.44 31.21
C GLU A 716 -34.74 -11.22 29.81
N SER A 717 -35.98 -11.62 29.67
CA SER A 717 -36.94 -11.60 28.59
C SER A 717 -36.74 -10.59 27.47
N SER A 718 -36.84 -11.09 26.24
CA SER A 718 -37.16 -10.41 24.98
C SER A 718 -38.28 -9.38 25.14
N VAL A 719 -38.00 -8.12 24.83
CA VAL A 719 -39.00 -7.06 24.72
C VAL A 719 -39.79 -7.28 23.42
N ASP A 720 -41.10 -7.46 23.59
CA ASP A 720 -42.07 -7.56 22.51
C ASP A 720 -42.04 -6.29 21.62
N PRO A 721 -41.83 -6.38 20.31
CA PRO A 721 -41.75 -5.21 19.41
C PRO A 721 -43.01 -4.39 19.27
N LEU A 722 -44.08 -4.83 19.90
CA LEU A 722 -45.40 -4.14 19.86
C LEU A 722 -45.81 -3.45 21.16
N SER A 723 -44.91 -3.37 22.15
CA SER A 723 -45.21 -2.69 23.41
C SER A 723 -45.38 -1.16 23.26
N PRO A 724 -46.29 -0.56 24.06
CA PRO A 724 -46.51 0.91 24.00
C PRO A 724 -45.26 1.75 24.25
N SER A 725 -44.29 1.23 25.00
CA SER A 725 -42.99 1.90 25.23
C SER A 725 -42.09 1.99 23.97
N PHE A 726 -42.21 1.00 23.10
CA PHE A 726 -41.45 1.01 21.81
C PHE A 726 -42.07 2.01 20.82
N ARG A 727 -43.38 2.13 20.79
CA ARG A 727 -44.07 3.17 19.99
C ARG A 727 -43.74 4.58 20.46
N GLN A 728 -43.55 4.79 21.76
CA GLN A 728 -43.14 6.10 22.29
C GLN A 728 -41.68 6.45 21.99
N GLN A 729 -40.80 5.46 21.92
CA GLN A 729 -39.44 5.64 21.47
C GLN A 729 -39.34 5.93 19.97
N LEU A 730 -40.19 5.32 19.14
CA LEU A 730 -40.24 5.61 17.69
C LEU A 730 -40.86 6.99 17.40
N GLN A 731 -41.82 7.45 18.19
CA GLN A 731 -42.41 8.80 18.07
C GLN A 731 -41.42 9.90 18.52
N ASN A 732 -40.53 9.60 19.47
CA ASN A 732 -39.46 10.49 19.89
C ASN A 732 -38.24 10.51 18.93
N ALA A 733 -38.05 9.46 18.10
CA ALA A 733 -37.02 9.42 17.07
C ALA A 733 -37.41 10.09 15.75
N GLY A 734 -38.72 10.37 15.57
CA GLY A 734 -39.27 10.96 14.34
C GLY A 734 -39.50 12.48 14.35
N GLY A 735 -38.93 13.21 15.28
CA GLY A 735 -39.20 14.63 15.50
C GLY A 735 -37.98 15.53 15.64
N SER A 736 -36.89 15.27 14.99
CA SER A 736 -35.80 16.25 14.86
C SER A 736 -36.01 17.07 13.59
N ARG A 737 -36.84 18.13 13.70
CA ARG A 737 -36.71 19.31 12.85
C ARG A 737 -35.23 19.73 12.92
N PHE A 738 -34.53 19.70 11.78
CA PHE A 738 -33.29 20.44 11.60
C PHE A 738 -33.57 21.89 11.99
N LYS A 739 -33.23 22.26 13.21
CA LYS A 739 -32.91 23.65 13.50
C LYS A 739 -31.65 23.93 12.71
N PRO A 740 -31.61 25.03 11.91
CA PRO A 740 -30.35 25.47 11.36
C PRO A 740 -29.41 25.60 12.55
N VAL A 741 -28.29 24.88 12.50
CA VAL A 741 -27.20 25.10 13.42
C VAL A 741 -26.82 26.55 13.16
N ASN A 742 -27.22 27.42 14.06
CA ASN A 742 -26.64 28.74 14.14
C ASN A 742 -25.15 28.48 14.08
N ARG A 743 -24.56 29.01 13.01
CA ARG A 743 -23.13 29.24 12.90
C ARG A 743 -22.66 29.70 14.27
N VAL A 744 -22.11 28.79 15.05
CA VAL A 744 -21.15 29.18 16.06
C VAL A 744 -19.96 29.61 15.22
N VAL A 745 -20.07 30.87 14.84
CA VAL A 745 -18.90 31.66 14.50
C VAL A 745 -18.03 31.55 15.73
N SER A 746 -17.04 30.66 15.68
CA SER A 746 -15.85 30.85 16.49
C SER A 746 -15.11 32.06 15.89
N SER A 747 -15.78 33.21 16.00
CA SER A 747 -15.15 34.50 15.92
C SER A 747 -14.36 34.62 17.20
N ASN A 748 -13.08 34.29 17.11
CA ASN A 748 -12.06 34.94 17.93
C ASN A 748 -10.72 34.27 17.69
N SER A 749 -10.09 34.60 16.58
CA SER A 749 -8.63 34.67 16.46
C SER A 749 -8.17 35.29 15.14
N ALA A 750 -8.99 35.38 14.09
CA ALA A 750 -8.56 35.94 12.82
C ALA A 750 -8.62 37.50 12.78
N SER A 751 -9.61 38.12 13.43
CA SER A 751 -9.73 39.59 13.42
C SER A 751 -8.77 40.36 14.37
N SER A 752 -8.24 39.69 15.38
CA SER A 752 -7.21 40.29 16.26
C SER A 752 -5.78 40.07 15.74
N ALA A 753 -5.53 39.09 14.91
CA ALA A 753 -4.22 38.82 14.33
C ALA A 753 -3.87 39.80 13.18
N THR A 754 -4.87 40.22 12.40
CA THR A 754 -4.67 41.13 11.25
C THR A 754 -4.24 42.55 11.67
N THR A 755 -4.60 42.97 12.87
CA THR A 755 -4.21 44.28 13.42
C THR A 755 -2.81 44.28 14.06
N ALA A 756 -2.23 43.11 14.30
CA ALA A 756 -0.93 42.96 14.97
C ALA A 756 0.21 42.55 14.01
N LEU A 757 -0.09 42.16 12.76
CA LEU A 757 0.93 41.73 11.82
C LEU A 757 1.74 42.90 11.28
N LYS A 758 3.07 42.77 11.33
CA LYS A 758 4.02 43.80 10.85
C LYS A 758 5.08 43.13 9.97
N GLU A 759 5.67 43.93 9.09
CA GLU A 759 6.86 43.54 8.34
C GLU A 759 7.97 43.12 9.32
N GLY A 760 8.63 42.01 9.01
CA GLY A 760 9.63 41.38 9.87
C GLY A 760 9.07 40.35 10.87
N ASN A 761 7.74 40.26 11.08
CA ASN A 761 7.18 39.22 11.94
C ASN A 761 7.42 37.84 11.34
N VAL A 762 7.66 36.87 12.21
CA VAL A 762 7.70 35.44 11.87
C VAL A 762 6.31 34.88 12.11
N ILE A 763 5.73 34.33 11.06
CA ILE A 763 4.42 33.65 11.12
C ILE A 763 4.57 32.16 10.85
N GLU A 764 3.70 31.39 11.46
CA GLU A 764 3.48 29.99 11.16
C GLU A 764 2.17 29.86 10.39
N HIS A 765 2.27 29.57 9.10
CA HIS A 765 1.12 29.39 8.22
C HIS A 765 0.76 27.92 8.13
N GLN A 766 -0.52 27.63 8.22
CA GLN A 766 -1.04 26.24 8.32
C GLN A 766 -0.59 25.32 7.15
N ARG A 767 -0.28 25.89 6.01
CA ARG A 767 0.07 25.17 4.77
C ARG A 767 1.54 25.28 4.39
N PHE A 768 2.15 26.45 4.59
CA PHE A 768 3.50 26.77 4.10
C PHE A 768 4.56 26.71 5.20
N GLY A 769 4.15 26.42 6.43
CA GLY A 769 5.06 26.35 7.57
C GLY A 769 5.48 27.73 8.07
N VAL A 770 6.70 27.83 8.58
CA VAL A 770 7.23 29.05 9.18
C VAL A 770 7.83 29.97 8.11
N GLY A 771 7.41 31.24 8.10
CA GLY A 771 7.90 32.27 7.18
C GLY A 771 8.02 33.65 7.81
N THR A 772 8.80 34.51 7.18
CA THR A 772 9.00 35.91 7.61
C THR A 772 8.22 36.86 6.68
N VAL A 773 7.45 37.77 7.26
CA VAL A 773 6.70 38.77 6.51
C VAL A 773 7.66 39.79 5.93
N LEU A 774 7.79 39.83 4.62
CA LEU A 774 8.67 40.79 3.93
C LEU A 774 8.00 42.14 3.70
N ARG A 775 6.70 42.12 3.36
CA ARG A 775 5.96 43.33 3.00
C ARG A 775 4.47 43.14 3.20
N ILE A 776 3.76 44.19 3.57
CA ILE A 776 2.30 44.22 3.67
C ILE A 776 1.77 45.29 2.73
N ASP A 777 0.99 44.92 1.73
CA ASP A 777 0.38 45.79 0.75
C ASP A 777 -1.12 45.94 1.04
N GLY A 778 -1.61 47.18 1.06
CA GLY A 778 -3.03 47.48 1.30
C GLY A 778 -3.39 47.61 2.79
N SER A 779 -4.66 47.93 3.06
CA SER A 779 -5.19 48.06 4.42
C SER A 779 -6.62 47.49 4.50
N GLY A 780 -7.01 46.99 5.68
CA GLY A 780 -8.34 46.43 5.92
C GLY A 780 -8.52 45.05 5.32
N GLU A 781 -9.72 44.75 4.78
CA GLU A 781 -10.10 43.42 4.31
C GLU A 781 -9.31 42.92 3.09
N ASN A 782 -8.72 43.83 2.31
CA ASN A 782 -7.94 43.52 1.10
C ASN A 782 -6.42 43.57 1.30
N ALA A 783 -5.95 43.65 2.55
CA ALA A 783 -4.51 43.65 2.84
C ALA A 783 -3.85 42.33 2.45
N LYS A 784 -2.73 42.42 1.71
CA LYS A 784 -1.93 41.28 1.27
C LYS A 784 -0.56 41.31 1.95
N ALA A 785 -0.12 40.19 2.50
CA ALA A 785 1.24 40.03 3.02
C ALA A 785 2.09 39.23 2.05
N THR A 786 3.26 39.74 1.72
CA THR A 786 4.30 38.99 1.04
C THR A 786 5.18 38.33 2.11
N VAL A 787 5.18 37.03 2.16
CA VAL A 787 5.85 36.21 3.18
C VAL A 787 6.88 35.31 2.52
N GLU A 788 8.10 35.31 3.03
CA GLU A 788 9.13 34.35 2.63
C GLU A 788 9.12 33.16 3.58
N PHE A 789 8.59 32.07 3.09
CA PHE A 789 8.57 30.80 3.83
C PHE A 789 9.87 30.04 3.65
N ARG A 790 10.30 29.35 4.69
CA ARG A 790 11.60 28.66 4.76
C ARG A 790 11.83 27.65 3.65
N ASN A 791 10.81 26.85 3.35
CA ASN A 791 10.93 25.72 2.42
C ASN A 791 10.14 25.91 1.11
N THR A 792 9.16 26.84 1.10
CA THR A 792 8.26 27.03 -0.04
C THR A 792 8.47 28.36 -0.80
N GLY A 793 9.50 29.13 -0.40
CA GLY A 793 9.83 30.41 -1.04
C GLY A 793 8.82 31.52 -0.74
N THR A 794 8.86 32.59 -1.53
CA THR A 794 8.04 33.78 -1.31
C THR A 794 6.61 33.55 -1.83
N LYS A 795 5.62 33.83 -0.98
CA LYS A 795 4.19 33.74 -1.30
C LYS A 795 3.48 35.04 -0.92
N GLN A 796 2.43 35.38 -1.66
CA GLN A 796 1.57 36.51 -1.34
C GLN A 796 0.25 35.98 -0.75
N LEU A 797 -0.11 36.39 0.45
CA LEU A 797 -1.26 35.90 1.20
C LEU A 797 -2.28 37.04 1.40
N LEU A 798 -3.56 36.76 1.11
CA LEU A 798 -4.63 37.71 1.45
C LEU A 798 -4.99 37.55 2.93
N LEU A 799 -4.69 38.55 3.77
CA LEU A 799 -4.75 38.45 5.23
C LEU A 799 -6.14 38.12 5.78
N LYS A 800 -7.19 38.46 5.08
CA LYS A 800 -8.59 38.14 5.44
C LYS A 800 -8.83 36.62 5.51
N PHE A 801 -8.15 35.83 4.69
CA PHE A 801 -8.38 34.39 4.55
C PHE A 801 -7.20 33.55 5.03
N ALA A 802 -6.02 34.14 5.14
CA ALA A 802 -4.82 33.43 5.54
C ALA A 802 -4.89 32.96 7.00
N LYS A 803 -4.77 31.64 7.19
CA LYS A 803 -4.78 31.01 8.52
C LYS A 803 -3.34 30.90 9.04
N PHE A 804 -2.90 31.87 9.80
CA PHE A 804 -1.55 31.89 10.37
C PHE A 804 -1.55 32.24 11.86
N LYS A 805 -0.45 31.94 12.53
CA LYS A 805 -0.17 32.31 13.90
C LYS A 805 1.13 33.11 13.92
N ILE A 806 1.16 34.25 14.60
CA ILE A 806 2.39 35.02 14.79
C ILE A 806 3.21 34.30 15.86
N VAL A 807 4.46 33.97 15.53
CA VAL A 807 5.37 33.23 16.39
C VAL A 807 6.40 34.16 17.04
N GLN A 808 6.74 35.26 16.33
CA GLN A 808 7.70 36.26 16.79
C GLN A 808 7.43 37.59 16.13
#